data_39a3a88c2d07a79616756e3cda27f4a6
#
_entry.id   39a3a88c2d07a79616756e3cda27f4a6
#
_cell.length_a   1.000
_cell.length_b   1.000
_cell.length_c   1.000
_cell.angle_alpha   90.00
_cell.angle_beta   90.00
_cell.angle_gamma   90.00
#
_symmetry.space_group_name_H-M   'P 1'
#
loop_
_entity.id
_entity.type
_entity.pdbx_description
1 polymer ?
#
loop_
_entity_poly.entity_id
_entity_poly.type
_entity_poly.pdbx_seq_one_letter_code
_entity_poly.pdbx_strand_id
1 'polypeptide(L)'
;MWHGGIHITQKSAPGSVLTAETMGSPVPLQCMADGEVVAWRLNQDYQKSTFLGHSIQYTTTFVLVKSVCQPDPNNEQTRLEFYSLYMGLAPLSAFEKRKCMVAKTKVRKRRAGNDEGSQSAGNPAHAPQVTGHLEQGRRILILKEATLLNKPVSPQARSGATEAQPFGLAQEFDENGKLKDERFWVTLLPEHMEENGEHYAHLPVWMQQAVAKGTCDAVGKPDVPLKINAGDAIGFLGEDIAPAGKAQISDSAFAHIEVLCVDSRMPAFLDNPGGVKAGRKYIRVHPDAVLYTHSGSTFTRTSSSVSKDMHIILPVDKCNPKKSGGKTYYQAGQNYWLCQDNVDVKEQYYLKELGFTALVEESTPDMAASLKEGWMKSAYQWLAEQVRPERGIQERQMSRFYKGMMDKMDTDKGGQLSERELFVALHHPEMGVRDIVSRMIVKHESEWFGGSGHQKWTAFFQDCDTLRIDIAKKWLDDMEWMSRVEPFTSGKAVWHMHPVMFLDATGAKSQICITVDMIYKVFEGLRSPAKKEFLQQFADEINNNAEKYKLDTLQRINHFFAQVREEMGGTASPVEGLNYSEEGLKANFKYFRNHPNEAKQYSYKKFGGKITTRADETAIANRVYANRLGNGNVASGDGSRYCGRGGVHLTGKVNYEGFSDYYKTQWNDGVDFINNPSVIENPVYYVRSAVYFWLRENLYSIADAGNTGVIVDKITAKVNLHTDSYAKRRKHFEDIMNKKIFEAAFQ
;
A
#
# COMPACT_ATOMS: atom_id res chain seq x y z
N MET A 1 17.37 22.08 16.72
CA MET A 1 17.45 21.37 15.41
C MET A 1 16.10 20.76 15.09
N TRP A 2 15.58 20.96 13.89
CA TRP A 2 14.36 20.31 13.46
C TRP A 2 14.67 18.92 12.92
N HIS A 3 13.91 17.93 13.39
CA HIS A 3 14.08 16.54 13.00
C HIS A 3 12.85 16.13 12.17
N GLY A 4 13.04 15.84 10.89
CA GLY A 4 11.96 15.49 9.96
C GLY A 4 11.47 14.05 10.05
N GLY A 5 12.16 13.20 10.80
CA GLY A 5 11.88 11.78 10.90
C GLY A 5 10.57 11.44 11.62
N ILE A 6 10.12 10.20 11.44
CA ILE A 6 8.95 9.63 12.11
C ILE A 6 9.31 8.34 12.82
N HIS A 7 8.56 7.99 13.85
CA HIS A 7 8.63 6.70 14.53
C HIS A 7 7.40 5.87 14.23
N ILE A 8 7.61 4.65 13.74
CA ILE A 8 6.59 3.60 13.71
C ILE A 8 6.76 2.79 14.97
N THR A 9 5.73 2.70 15.79
CA THR A 9 5.79 2.04 17.09
C THR A 9 4.92 0.79 17.12
N GLN A 10 5.11 -0.08 18.10
CA GLN A 10 4.27 -1.25 18.32
C GLN A 10 2.78 -0.90 18.50
N LYS A 11 2.45 0.31 18.94
CA LYS A 11 1.04 0.76 19.05
C LYS A 11 0.41 0.99 17.68
N SER A 12 1.18 1.50 16.71
CA SER A 12 0.72 1.76 15.35
C SER A 12 0.85 0.55 14.42
N ALA A 13 1.81 -0.34 14.68
CA ALA A 13 2.11 -1.53 13.88
C ALA A 13 2.39 -2.76 14.77
N PRO A 14 1.41 -3.28 15.52
CA PRO A 14 1.63 -4.37 16.47
C PRO A 14 2.06 -5.68 15.77
N GLY A 15 1.61 -5.94 14.55
CA GLY A 15 2.01 -7.10 13.76
C GLY A 15 3.46 -7.06 13.27
N SER A 16 4.14 -5.90 13.40
CA SER A 16 5.53 -5.72 12.97
C SER A 16 6.56 -5.95 14.07
N VAL A 17 6.15 -6.40 15.25
CA VAL A 17 7.03 -6.87 16.32
C VAL A 17 7.15 -8.40 16.22
N LEU A 18 8.37 -8.92 16.25
CA LEU A 18 8.63 -10.37 16.18
C LEU A 18 8.46 -11.00 17.58
N THR A 19 7.28 -11.49 17.87
CA THR A 19 6.94 -12.19 19.12
C THR A 19 6.50 -13.62 18.82
N ALA A 20 6.41 -14.48 19.84
CA ALA A 20 5.87 -15.83 19.67
C ALA A 20 4.47 -15.84 19.01
N GLU A 21 3.67 -14.81 19.24
CA GLU A 21 2.31 -14.70 18.68
C GLU A 21 2.32 -14.25 17.21
N THR A 22 3.20 -13.32 16.85
CA THR A 22 3.28 -12.76 15.49
C THR A 22 4.14 -13.58 14.54
N MET A 23 5.08 -14.40 15.06
CA MET A 23 6.10 -15.13 14.28
C MET A 23 5.51 -16.08 13.23
N GLY A 24 4.28 -16.55 13.42
CA GLY A 24 3.60 -17.40 12.44
C GLY A 24 3.27 -16.68 11.13
N SER A 25 2.95 -15.37 11.20
CA SER A 25 2.62 -14.51 10.05
C SER A 25 2.91 -13.04 10.36
N PRO A 26 4.18 -12.67 10.57
CA PRO A 26 4.53 -11.31 10.93
C PRO A 26 4.31 -10.37 9.74
N VAL A 27 3.98 -9.12 10.05
CA VAL A 27 3.76 -8.07 9.05
C VAL A 27 5.02 -7.19 8.97
N PRO A 28 5.82 -7.25 7.91
CA PRO A 28 7.02 -6.44 7.80
C PRO A 28 6.68 -4.95 7.62
N LEU A 29 7.55 -4.08 8.08
CA LEU A 29 7.62 -2.71 7.61
C LEU A 29 7.97 -2.73 6.12
N GLN A 30 7.39 -1.80 5.36
CA GLN A 30 7.52 -1.76 3.91
C GLN A 30 8.40 -0.60 3.47
N CYS A 31 9.13 -0.80 2.37
CA CYS A 31 9.85 0.28 1.70
C CYS A 31 8.85 1.32 1.18
N MET A 32 9.14 2.60 1.41
CA MET A 32 8.20 3.68 1.06
C MET A 32 8.32 4.16 -0.39
N ALA A 33 9.45 3.93 -1.04
CA ALA A 33 9.70 4.38 -2.41
C ALA A 33 10.57 3.37 -3.15
N ASP A 34 10.40 3.27 -4.47
CA ASP A 34 11.28 2.49 -5.33
C ASP A 34 12.71 3.03 -5.27
N GLY A 35 13.68 2.13 -5.25
CA GLY A 35 15.08 2.55 -5.17
C GLY A 35 16.07 1.41 -5.17
N GLU A 36 17.26 1.71 -4.67
CA GLU A 36 18.36 0.78 -4.51
C GLU A 36 18.91 0.84 -3.09
N VAL A 37 19.06 -0.32 -2.46
CA VAL A 37 19.76 -0.40 -1.17
C VAL A 37 21.22 -0.04 -1.38
N VAL A 38 21.72 0.97 -0.67
CA VAL A 38 23.10 1.48 -0.80
C VAL A 38 23.97 1.20 0.41
N ALA A 39 23.36 1.00 1.58
CA ALA A 39 24.08 0.64 2.80
C ALA A 39 23.16 -0.06 3.79
N TRP A 40 23.76 -0.83 4.69
CA TRP A 40 23.08 -1.45 5.83
C TRP A 40 24.02 -1.67 7.01
N ARG A 41 23.46 -1.89 8.18
CA ARG A 41 24.02 -2.59 9.31
C ARG A 41 22.98 -3.58 9.81
N LEU A 42 23.33 -4.84 9.92
CA LEU A 42 22.50 -5.89 10.52
C LEU A 42 23.20 -6.34 11.81
N ASN A 43 22.61 -6.01 12.95
CA ASN A 43 23.13 -6.53 14.21
C ASN A 43 22.91 -8.03 14.33
N GLN A 44 23.91 -8.75 14.87
CA GLN A 44 23.76 -10.17 15.22
C GLN A 44 22.77 -10.34 16.38
N ASP A 45 22.88 -9.46 17.41
CA ASP A 45 22.01 -9.43 18.60
C ASP A 45 21.75 -7.96 19.00
N TYR A 46 20.83 -7.72 19.93
CA TYR A 46 20.65 -6.43 20.57
C TYR A 46 21.92 -5.97 21.28
N GLN A 47 22.19 -4.67 21.19
CA GLN A 47 23.22 -4.04 22.00
C GLN A 47 22.72 -3.97 23.44
N LYS A 48 23.50 -4.49 24.40
CA LYS A 48 23.12 -4.61 25.80
C LYS A 48 23.97 -3.72 26.68
N SER A 49 23.37 -3.17 27.75
CA SER A 49 24.02 -2.40 28.78
C SER A 49 23.22 -2.51 30.07
N THR A 50 23.64 -1.81 31.12
CA THR A 50 22.93 -1.79 32.42
C THR A 50 22.70 -0.35 32.87
N PHE A 51 21.52 -0.09 33.43
CA PHE A 51 21.19 1.17 34.06
C PHE A 51 20.56 0.94 35.44
N LEU A 52 21.23 1.39 36.52
CA LEU A 52 20.78 1.21 37.91
C LEU A 52 20.40 -0.26 38.24
N GLY A 53 21.16 -1.23 37.72
CA GLY A 53 20.89 -2.65 37.92
C GLY A 53 19.87 -3.27 36.98
N HIS A 54 19.20 -2.49 36.16
CA HIS A 54 18.28 -2.99 35.11
C HIS A 54 19.05 -3.26 33.80
N SER A 55 18.73 -4.35 33.14
CA SER A 55 19.21 -4.60 31.78
C SER A 55 18.50 -3.64 30.81
N ILE A 56 19.27 -2.95 29.99
CA ILE A 56 18.79 -2.13 28.89
C ILE A 56 19.33 -2.68 27.57
N GLN A 57 18.56 -2.50 26.50
CA GLN A 57 18.95 -2.98 25.17
C GLN A 57 18.35 -2.11 24.06
N TYR A 58 19.05 -2.07 22.93
CA TYR A 58 18.62 -1.39 21.71
C TYR A 58 19.24 -2.05 20.49
N THR A 59 18.80 -1.68 19.32
CA THR A 59 19.38 -2.15 18.06
C THR A 59 19.85 -0.98 17.21
N THR A 60 20.99 -1.15 16.53
CA THR A 60 21.53 -0.20 15.56
C THR A 60 21.36 -0.70 14.11
N THR A 61 20.56 -1.75 13.93
CA THR A 61 20.22 -2.29 12.61
C THR A 61 19.54 -1.22 11.77
N PHE A 62 20.10 -0.95 10.60
CA PHE A 62 19.54 0.01 9.64
C PHE A 62 19.70 -0.46 8.21
N VAL A 63 18.88 0.11 7.33
CA VAL A 63 19.06 0.05 5.89
C VAL A 63 18.82 1.43 5.28
N LEU A 64 19.63 1.78 4.30
CA LEU A 64 19.57 3.04 3.56
C LEU A 64 19.23 2.73 2.09
N VAL A 65 18.12 3.31 1.62
CA VAL A 65 17.63 3.16 0.25
C VAL A 65 17.78 4.48 -0.48
N LYS A 66 18.50 4.48 -1.60
CA LYS A 66 18.61 5.61 -2.52
C LYS A 66 17.47 5.56 -3.53
N SER A 67 16.73 6.65 -3.66
CA SER A 67 15.62 6.81 -4.58
C SER A 67 15.81 8.05 -5.46
N VAL A 68 15.11 8.10 -6.58
CA VAL A 68 15.16 9.23 -7.52
C VAL A 68 13.73 9.68 -7.83
N CYS A 69 13.47 10.97 -7.65
CA CYS A 69 12.29 11.62 -8.19
C CYS A 69 12.70 12.37 -9.47
N GLN A 70 12.13 12.01 -10.60
CA GLN A 70 12.37 12.68 -11.90
C GLN A 70 11.05 12.80 -12.66
N PRO A 71 10.24 13.82 -12.38
CA PRO A 71 8.92 14.01 -12.98
C PRO A 71 8.90 14.08 -14.51
N ASP A 72 9.97 14.57 -15.12
CA ASP A 72 10.20 14.50 -16.57
C ASP A 72 11.48 13.70 -16.84
N PRO A 73 11.37 12.43 -17.30
CA PRO A 73 12.52 11.57 -17.55
C PRO A 73 13.51 12.13 -18.59
N ASN A 74 13.09 13.08 -19.44
CA ASN A 74 13.92 13.69 -20.47
C ASN A 74 14.58 15.00 -19.99
N ASN A 75 14.32 15.45 -18.77
CA ASN A 75 14.84 16.71 -18.25
C ASN A 75 15.55 16.49 -16.91
N GLU A 76 16.89 16.47 -16.94
CA GLU A 76 17.74 16.32 -15.75
C GLU A 76 17.55 17.43 -14.70
N GLN A 77 17.02 18.59 -15.05
CA GLN A 77 16.72 19.65 -14.08
C GLN A 77 15.58 19.26 -13.13
N THR A 78 14.73 18.31 -13.54
CA THR A 78 13.64 17.78 -12.71
C THR A 78 14.05 16.65 -11.79
N ARG A 79 15.32 16.18 -11.88
CA ARG A 79 15.83 15.05 -11.14
C ARG A 79 16.31 15.45 -9.75
N LEU A 80 15.87 14.72 -8.74
CA LEU A 80 16.35 14.83 -7.36
C LEU A 80 16.64 13.43 -6.81
N GLU A 81 17.84 13.25 -6.26
CA GLU A 81 18.22 12.04 -5.51
C GLU A 81 17.96 12.25 -4.01
N PHE A 82 17.37 11.28 -3.37
CA PHE A 82 17.13 11.28 -1.93
C PHE A 82 17.34 9.88 -1.34
N TYR A 83 17.43 9.81 -0.03
CA TYR A 83 17.74 8.60 0.70
C TYR A 83 16.72 8.37 1.80
N SER A 84 16.11 7.20 1.86
CA SER A 84 15.24 6.77 2.95
C SER A 84 16.04 5.90 3.92
N LEU A 85 16.19 6.39 5.15
CA LEU A 85 16.83 5.66 6.25
C LEU A 85 15.74 4.96 7.07
N TYR A 86 15.92 3.68 7.33
CA TYR A 86 15.12 2.89 8.25
C TYR A 86 16.05 2.35 9.33
N MET A 87 15.94 2.85 10.56
CA MET A 87 16.83 2.54 11.68
C MET A 87 16.06 2.00 12.87
N GLY A 88 16.73 1.27 13.77
CA GLY A 88 16.08 0.63 14.89
C GLY A 88 15.31 -0.64 14.50
N LEU A 89 15.71 -1.27 13.40
CA LEU A 89 15.11 -2.52 12.95
C LEU A 89 15.57 -3.71 13.80
N ALA A 90 14.74 -4.75 13.87
CA ALA A 90 15.03 -5.96 14.62
C ALA A 90 16.36 -6.61 14.16
N PRO A 91 17.25 -7.01 15.08
CA PRO A 91 18.50 -7.69 14.78
C PRO A 91 18.25 -9.14 14.35
N LEU A 92 19.28 -9.81 13.86
CA LEU A 92 19.21 -11.18 13.37
C LEU A 92 18.69 -12.17 14.42
N SER A 93 19.07 -11.99 15.70
CA SER A 93 18.65 -12.84 16.81
C SER A 93 17.13 -12.80 17.09
N ALA A 94 16.43 -11.78 16.63
CA ALA A 94 14.96 -11.68 16.75
C ALA A 94 14.22 -12.60 15.77
N PHE A 95 14.90 -13.08 14.72
CA PHE A 95 14.29 -13.94 13.70
C PHE A 95 14.42 -15.41 14.10
N GLU A 96 13.32 -16.14 13.92
CA GLU A 96 13.30 -17.58 14.16
C GLU A 96 14.09 -18.34 13.10
N LYS A 97 14.95 -19.26 13.54
CA LYS A 97 15.56 -20.24 12.64
C LYS A 97 14.60 -21.42 12.46
N ARG A 98 14.44 -21.83 11.23
CA ARG A 98 13.60 -22.96 10.85
C ARG A 98 14.38 -23.95 10.03
N LYS A 99 13.95 -25.23 10.11
CA LYS A 99 14.60 -26.32 9.40
C LYS A 99 14.56 -26.12 7.90
N CYS A 100 15.66 -26.37 7.24
CA CYS A 100 15.71 -26.58 5.80
C CYS A 100 15.68 -28.09 5.50
N MET A 101 14.99 -28.44 4.43
CA MET A 101 14.94 -29.80 3.92
C MET A 101 15.36 -29.81 2.45
N VAL A 102 15.93 -30.94 2.00
CA VAL A 102 16.21 -31.22 0.59
C VAL A 102 15.37 -32.41 0.14
N ALA A 103 14.78 -32.29 -1.04
CA ALA A 103 14.02 -33.36 -1.64
C ALA A 103 14.95 -34.48 -2.15
N LYS A 104 14.87 -35.68 -1.57
CA LYS A 104 15.60 -36.87 -1.99
C LYS A 104 15.04 -37.48 -3.27
N THR A 105 13.75 -37.27 -3.49
CA THR A 105 12.98 -37.76 -4.65
C THR A 105 12.09 -36.66 -5.16
N LYS A 106 11.50 -36.82 -6.33
CA LYS A 106 10.43 -35.95 -6.83
C LYS A 106 9.19 -36.08 -5.95
N VAL A 107 8.81 -35.00 -5.22
CA VAL A 107 7.67 -35.00 -4.29
C VAL A 107 6.56 -34.08 -4.74
N ARG A 108 5.34 -34.33 -4.29
CA ARG A 108 4.17 -33.52 -4.66
C ARG A 108 4.12 -32.26 -3.82
N LYS A 109 4.05 -31.11 -4.48
CA LYS A 109 3.62 -29.85 -3.88
C LYS A 109 2.11 -29.85 -3.74
N ARG A 110 1.60 -29.44 -2.58
CA ARG A 110 0.17 -29.37 -2.30
C ARG A 110 -0.22 -27.96 -1.91
N ARG A 111 -1.46 -27.61 -2.17
CA ARG A 111 -1.99 -26.26 -1.96
C ARG A 111 -1.80 -25.82 -0.51
N ALA A 112 -1.20 -24.64 -0.31
CA ALA A 112 -1.25 -23.90 0.94
C ALA A 112 -2.68 -23.35 1.09
N GLY A 113 -3.54 -24.03 1.87
CA GLY A 113 -4.90 -23.54 2.15
C GLY A 113 -4.92 -22.43 3.20
N ASN A 114 -6.09 -21.77 3.38
CA ASN A 114 -6.34 -20.86 4.50
C ASN A 114 -6.34 -21.61 5.85
N ASP A 115 -6.51 -22.91 5.83
CA ASP A 115 -6.38 -23.77 6.97
C ASP A 115 -4.91 -24.13 7.11
N GLU A 116 -4.25 -23.28 7.77
CA GLU A 116 -3.15 -23.63 8.61
C GLU A 116 -3.66 -24.67 9.64
N GLY A 117 -4.00 -25.88 9.13
CA GLY A 117 -4.49 -26.97 9.94
C GLY A 117 -5.45 -26.51 11.04
N SER A 118 -6.68 -26.11 10.70
CA SER A 118 -7.75 -26.10 11.68
C SER A 118 -7.95 -27.56 12.09
N GLN A 119 -7.22 -27.93 13.09
CA GLN A 119 -7.48 -29.15 13.85
C GLN A 119 -8.82 -28.92 14.54
N SER A 120 -9.89 -29.35 13.90
CA SER A 120 -11.08 -29.72 14.65
C SER A 120 -10.61 -30.73 15.70
N ALA A 121 -10.85 -30.41 16.96
CA ALA A 121 -10.34 -31.13 18.11
C ALA A 121 -10.29 -32.67 17.84
N GLY A 122 -9.11 -33.22 17.65
CA GLY A 122 -8.83 -34.65 17.72
C GLY A 122 -8.60 -35.41 16.40
N ASN A 123 -8.90 -34.90 15.20
CA ASN A 123 -8.66 -35.64 13.95
C ASN A 123 -7.81 -34.82 12.95
N PRO A 124 -6.73 -35.40 12.38
CA PRO A 124 -5.92 -34.75 11.36
C PRO A 124 -6.77 -34.44 10.11
N ALA A 125 -6.55 -33.24 9.53
CA ALA A 125 -7.15 -32.88 8.26
C ALA A 125 -6.55 -33.69 7.10
N HIS A 126 -7.30 -33.87 6.00
CA HIS A 126 -6.76 -34.50 4.79
C HIS A 126 -5.70 -33.59 4.13
N ALA A 127 -4.65 -34.22 3.58
CA ALA A 127 -3.63 -33.54 2.82
C ALA A 127 -4.25 -32.80 1.63
N PRO A 128 -3.94 -31.49 1.45
CA PRO A 128 -4.54 -30.65 0.40
C PRO A 128 -4.29 -31.16 -1.02
N GLN A 129 -5.03 -30.62 -1.98
CA GLN A 129 -4.91 -30.97 -3.40
C GLN A 129 -3.47 -30.72 -3.92
N VAL A 130 -2.98 -31.63 -4.77
CA VAL A 130 -1.70 -31.50 -5.46
C VAL A 130 -1.77 -30.36 -6.49
N THR A 131 -0.80 -29.44 -6.43
CA THR A 131 -0.67 -28.30 -7.33
C THR A 131 0.53 -28.39 -8.26
N GLY A 132 1.50 -29.23 -7.94
CA GLY A 132 2.73 -29.36 -8.70
C GLY A 132 3.68 -30.36 -8.08
N HIS A 133 4.95 -30.26 -8.45
CA HIS A 133 6.01 -31.13 -7.93
C HIS A 133 7.23 -30.30 -7.53
N LEU A 134 7.89 -30.74 -6.47
CA LEU A 134 9.22 -30.32 -6.08
C LEU A 134 10.20 -31.37 -6.64
N GLU A 135 11.13 -30.94 -7.46
CA GLU A 135 12.11 -31.82 -8.08
C GLU A 135 13.17 -32.29 -7.08
N GLN A 136 13.80 -33.43 -7.35
CA GLN A 136 14.91 -33.94 -6.54
C GLN A 136 16.05 -32.91 -6.44
N GLY A 137 16.68 -32.82 -5.27
CA GLY A 137 17.78 -31.91 -4.99
C GLY A 137 17.34 -30.47 -4.66
N ARG A 138 16.05 -30.15 -4.79
CA ARG A 138 15.56 -28.81 -4.45
C ARG A 138 15.51 -28.62 -2.94
N ARG A 139 16.00 -27.45 -2.47
CA ARG A 139 16.05 -27.05 -1.07
C ARG A 139 14.81 -26.23 -0.71
N ILE A 140 14.23 -26.49 0.44
CA ILE A 140 13.06 -25.79 0.97
C ILE A 140 13.27 -25.37 2.41
N LEU A 141 12.61 -24.29 2.84
CA LEU A 141 12.48 -23.85 4.22
C LEU A 141 11.11 -24.30 4.75
N ILE A 142 11.07 -24.95 5.90
CA ILE A 142 9.83 -25.37 6.55
C ILE A 142 9.31 -24.23 7.42
N LEU A 143 8.12 -23.73 7.10
CA LEU A 143 7.47 -22.63 7.83
C LEU A 143 6.62 -23.15 9.00
N LYS A 144 6.00 -24.34 8.83
CA LYS A 144 5.13 -24.96 9.82
C LYS A 144 5.07 -26.46 9.57
N GLU A 145 4.98 -27.25 10.62
CA GLU A 145 4.75 -28.71 10.54
C GLU A 145 3.31 -29.05 10.95
N ALA A 146 2.73 -30.07 10.32
CA ALA A 146 1.42 -30.61 10.67
C ALA A 146 1.32 -32.10 10.31
N THR A 147 0.49 -32.81 11.02
CA THR A 147 0.11 -34.18 10.65
C THR A 147 -1.14 -34.15 9.79
N LEU A 148 -1.08 -34.71 8.58
CA LEU A 148 -2.19 -34.74 7.64
C LEU A 148 -2.50 -36.16 7.20
N LEU A 149 -3.78 -36.45 6.93
CA LEU A 149 -4.22 -37.71 6.37
C LEU A 149 -3.88 -37.80 4.88
N ASN A 150 -3.12 -38.79 4.48
CA ASN A 150 -2.72 -39.04 3.10
C ASN A 150 -2.87 -40.53 2.76
N LYS A 151 -2.69 -40.89 1.48
CA LYS A 151 -2.65 -42.30 1.07
C LYS A 151 -1.49 -43.01 1.80
N PRO A 152 -1.71 -44.24 2.28
CA PRO A 152 -0.66 -45.00 2.95
C PRO A 152 0.56 -45.19 2.05
N VAL A 153 1.73 -45.22 2.68
CA VAL A 153 3.01 -45.51 1.99
C VAL A 153 3.06 -46.97 1.52
N SER A 154 2.41 -47.90 2.28
CA SER A 154 2.38 -49.35 1.96
C SER A 154 1.57 -49.63 0.69
N PRO A 155 2.14 -50.30 -0.31
CA PRO A 155 1.43 -50.70 -1.54
C PRO A 155 0.28 -51.69 -1.28
N GLN A 156 0.24 -52.34 -0.11
CA GLN A 156 -0.74 -53.37 0.27
C GLN A 156 -1.96 -52.77 0.99
N ALA A 157 -2.00 -51.45 1.19
CA ALA A 157 -3.12 -50.80 1.85
C ALA A 157 -4.41 -50.90 1.01
N ARG A 158 -5.57 -51.09 1.70
CA ARG A 158 -6.89 -51.13 1.04
C ARG A 158 -7.15 -49.86 0.25
N SER A 159 -7.80 -49.98 -0.91
CA SER A 159 -8.25 -48.83 -1.69
C SER A 159 -9.11 -47.92 -0.83
N GLY A 160 -8.74 -46.61 -0.78
CA GLY A 160 -9.42 -45.60 0.03
C GLY A 160 -8.92 -45.46 1.48
N ALA A 161 -7.97 -46.27 1.93
CA ALA A 161 -7.34 -46.08 3.24
C ALA A 161 -6.53 -44.78 3.28
N THR A 162 -6.51 -44.13 4.44
CA THR A 162 -5.68 -42.95 4.73
C THR A 162 -4.85 -43.20 5.96
N GLU A 163 -3.67 -42.61 6.00
CA GLU A 163 -2.70 -42.70 7.09
C GLU A 163 -2.26 -41.30 7.49
N ALA A 164 -2.08 -41.06 8.78
CA ALA A 164 -1.55 -39.82 9.32
C ALA A 164 -0.05 -39.71 9.02
N GLN A 165 0.36 -38.73 8.28
CA GLN A 165 1.74 -38.54 7.84
C GLN A 165 2.22 -37.11 8.17
N PRO A 166 3.52 -36.92 8.44
CA PRO A 166 4.10 -35.59 8.67
C PRO A 166 4.19 -34.78 7.36
N PHE A 167 3.74 -33.54 7.41
CA PHE A 167 3.82 -32.58 6.33
C PHE A 167 4.42 -31.27 6.83
N GLY A 168 5.16 -30.59 5.94
CA GLY A 168 5.65 -29.21 6.15
C GLY A 168 5.00 -28.23 5.19
N LEU A 169 4.52 -27.10 5.70
CA LEU A 169 4.27 -25.91 4.90
C LEU A 169 5.62 -25.29 4.58
N ALA A 170 5.97 -25.12 3.32
CA ALA A 170 7.32 -24.81 2.90
C ALA A 170 7.39 -23.71 1.83
N GLN A 171 8.55 -23.07 1.73
CA GLN A 171 8.98 -22.23 0.62
C GLN A 171 10.25 -22.82 -0.03
N GLU A 172 10.31 -22.78 -1.35
CA GLU A 172 11.46 -23.26 -2.12
C GLU A 172 12.51 -22.16 -2.28
N PHE A 173 13.80 -22.52 -2.18
CA PHE A 173 14.89 -21.63 -2.58
C PHE A 173 15.06 -21.62 -4.10
N ASP A 174 15.34 -20.47 -4.67
CA ASP A 174 15.76 -20.34 -6.06
C ASP A 174 17.24 -20.77 -6.24
N GLU A 175 17.75 -20.64 -7.46
CA GLU A 175 19.14 -21.00 -7.79
C GLU A 175 20.19 -20.10 -7.13
N ASN A 176 19.79 -18.90 -6.69
CA ASN A 176 20.63 -17.94 -5.99
C ASN A 176 20.52 -18.06 -4.47
N GLY A 177 19.77 -19.04 -3.95
CA GLY A 177 19.53 -19.24 -2.52
C GLY A 177 18.53 -18.28 -1.89
N LYS A 178 17.74 -17.55 -2.70
CA LYS A 178 16.63 -16.70 -2.25
C LYS A 178 15.35 -17.50 -2.14
N LEU A 179 14.55 -17.24 -1.11
CA LEU A 179 13.22 -17.85 -0.95
C LEU A 179 12.25 -17.31 -2.00
N LYS A 180 11.53 -18.22 -2.65
CA LYS A 180 10.41 -17.91 -3.54
C LYS A 180 9.18 -17.56 -2.71
N ASP A 181 8.29 -16.72 -3.23
CA ASP A 181 7.06 -16.32 -2.52
C ASP A 181 6.01 -17.46 -2.41
N GLU A 182 6.10 -18.48 -3.29
CA GLU A 182 5.18 -19.61 -3.31
C GLU A 182 5.30 -20.44 -2.04
N ARG A 183 4.18 -20.63 -1.31
CA ARG A 183 4.06 -21.53 -0.17
C ARG A 183 3.28 -22.77 -0.59
N PHE A 184 3.72 -23.96 -0.13
CA PHE A 184 3.07 -25.23 -0.43
C PHE A 184 3.29 -26.24 0.68
N TRP A 185 2.34 -27.17 0.85
CA TRP A 185 2.52 -28.32 1.71
C TRP A 185 3.30 -29.40 0.98
N VAL A 186 4.23 -30.04 1.68
CA VAL A 186 5.06 -31.14 1.18
C VAL A 186 5.20 -32.22 2.27
N THR A 187 5.31 -33.47 1.88
CA THR A 187 5.59 -34.56 2.84
C THR A 187 6.97 -34.39 3.48
N LEU A 188 7.07 -34.71 4.76
CA LEU A 188 8.34 -34.74 5.50
C LEU A 188 8.81 -36.19 5.78
N LEU A 189 8.24 -37.19 5.10
CA LEU A 189 8.66 -38.58 5.25
C LEU A 189 10.16 -38.75 4.92
N PRO A 190 10.95 -39.46 5.75
CA PRO A 190 12.41 -39.58 5.59
C PRO A 190 12.88 -40.21 4.27
N GLU A 191 12.03 -41.02 3.65
CA GLU A 191 12.30 -41.59 2.31
C GLU A 191 12.25 -40.54 1.20
N HIS A 192 11.59 -39.40 1.42
CA HIS A 192 11.40 -38.35 0.44
C HIS A 192 12.17 -37.07 0.73
N MET A 193 12.45 -36.81 2.00
CA MET A 193 13.07 -35.55 2.45
C MET A 193 14.19 -35.84 3.44
N GLU A 194 15.22 -35.01 3.42
CA GLU A 194 16.30 -35.03 4.42
C GLU A 194 16.56 -33.61 4.96
N GLU A 195 16.99 -33.55 6.23
CA GLU A 195 17.36 -32.28 6.86
C GLU A 195 18.63 -31.72 6.22
N ASN A 196 18.63 -30.41 5.94
CA ASN A 196 19.74 -29.67 5.33
C ASN A 196 19.99 -28.34 6.07
N GLY A 197 20.23 -28.44 7.37
CA GLY A 197 20.50 -27.30 8.24
C GLY A 197 19.30 -26.43 8.54
N GLU A 198 19.58 -25.21 8.92
CA GLU A 198 18.56 -24.21 9.29
C GLU A 198 18.74 -22.93 8.47
N HIS A 199 17.69 -22.15 8.37
CA HIS A 199 17.68 -20.81 7.76
C HIS A 199 16.69 -19.92 8.50
N TYR A 200 16.99 -18.60 8.57
CA TYR A 200 16.07 -17.64 9.17
C TYR A 200 14.81 -17.47 8.34
N ALA A 201 13.65 -17.48 9.00
CA ALA A 201 12.37 -17.17 8.39
C ALA A 201 12.15 -15.64 8.32
N HIS A 202 11.40 -15.20 7.32
CA HIS A 202 10.93 -13.82 7.17
C HIS A 202 12.01 -12.74 6.98
N LEU A 203 13.27 -13.10 6.70
CA LEU A 203 14.31 -12.10 6.44
C LEU A 203 14.01 -11.29 5.17
N PRO A 204 14.03 -9.94 5.23
CA PRO A 204 14.08 -9.09 4.04
C PRO A 204 15.28 -9.41 3.14
N VAL A 205 15.15 -9.15 1.85
CA VAL A 205 16.17 -9.51 0.85
C VAL A 205 17.56 -8.95 1.17
N TRP A 206 17.65 -7.69 1.64
CA TRP A 206 18.91 -7.09 2.02
C TRP A 206 19.54 -7.76 3.25
N MET A 207 18.73 -8.20 4.22
CA MET A 207 19.25 -8.96 5.39
C MET A 207 19.77 -10.32 4.97
N GLN A 208 19.11 -11.00 4.02
CA GLN A 208 19.63 -12.25 3.45
C GLN A 208 21.00 -12.05 2.82
N GLN A 209 21.21 -10.94 2.08
CA GLN A 209 22.52 -10.61 1.53
C GLN A 209 23.57 -10.29 2.61
N ALA A 210 23.18 -9.55 3.65
CA ALA A 210 24.08 -9.23 4.76
C ALA A 210 24.57 -10.49 5.48
N VAL A 211 23.65 -11.44 5.73
CA VAL A 211 23.98 -12.76 6.32
C VAL A 211 24.90 -13.57 5.38
N ALA A 212 24.58 -13.62 4.09
CA ALA A 212 25.39 -14.35 3.11
C ALA A 212 26.83 -13.80 2.99
N LYS A 213 27.00 -12.48 3.18
CA LYS A 213 28.32 -11.82 3.20
C LYS A 213 29.06 -11.95 4.53
N GLY A 214 28.39 -12.40 5.60
CA GLY A 214 28.98 -12.40 6.94
C GLY A 214 29.25 -11.01 7.51
N THR A 215 28.48 -9.99 7.09
CA THR A 215 28.68 -8.58 7.49
C THR A 215 27.73 -8.18 8.62
N CYS A 216 27.62 -9.00 9.68
CA CYS A 216 26.91 -8.60 10.88
C CYS A 216 27.71 -7.56 11.69
N ASP A 217 27.01 -6.67 12.40
CA ASP A 217 27.54 -5.63 13.29
C ASP A 217 28.43 -4.57 12.62
N ALA A 218 28.56 -4.61 11.31
CA ALA A 218 29.35 -3.66 10.54
C ALA A 218 28.48 -2.97 9.47
N VAL A 219 28.90 -1.75 9.09
CA VAL A 219 28.30 -1.07 7.94
C VAL A 219 28.76 -1.80 6.67
N GLY A 220 27.78 -2.34 5.94
CA GLY A 220 27.97 -3.05 4.68
C GLY A 220 27.25 -2.37 3.52
N LYS A 221 27.54 -2.82 2.32
CA LYS A 221 26.87 -2.40 1.08
C LYS A 221 26.70 -3.60 0.14
N PRO A 222 25.72 -3.58 -0.78
CA PRO A 222 25.60 -4.61 -1.80
C PRO A 222 26.77 -4.57 -2.79
N ASP A 223 27.20 -5.74 -3.30
CA ASP A 223 28.23 -5.81 -4.36
C ASP A 223 27.67 -5.47 -5.73
N VAL A 224 26.39 -5.78 -5.93
CA VAL A 224 25.60 -5.47 -7.12
C VAL A 224 24.41 -4.65 -6.67
N PRO A 225 23.97 -3.65 -7.43
CA PRO A 225 22.79 -2.84 -7.07
C PRO A 225 21.61 -3.71 -6.69
N LEU A 226 21.15 -3.57 -5.45
CA LEU A 226 20.00 -4.30 -4.91
C LEU A 226 18.78 -3.41 -5.04
N LYS A 227 17.98 -3.65 -6.08
CA LYS A 227 16.71 -2.96 -6.28
C LYS A 227 15.70 -3.38 -5.23
N ILE A 228 14.92 -2.43 -4.77
CA ILE A 228 13.82 -2.60 -3.84
C ILE A 228 12.67 -1.70 -4.29
N ASN A 229 11.44 -2.23 -4.26
CA ASN A 229 10.28 -1.46 -4.67
C ASN A 229 9.50 -0.96 -3.45
N ALA A 230 8.71 0.07 -3.64
CA ALA A 230 7.70 0.47 -2.67
C ALA A 230 6.78 -0.71 -2.34
N GLY A 231 6.57 -0.97 -1.04
CA GLY A 231 5.80 -2.13 -0.59
C GLY A 231 6.63 -3.38 -0.28
N ASP A 232 7.86 -3.49 -0.74
CA ASP A 232 8.74 -4.62 -0.39
C ASP A 232 9.09 -4.59 1.11
N ALA A 233 9.30 -5.78 1.70
CA ALA A 233 9.66 -5.92 3.10
C ALA A 233 11.03 -5.28 3.40
N ILE A 234 11.05 -4.33 4.35
CA ILE A 234 12.26 -3.61 4.75
C ILE A 234 12.81 -4.08 6.11
N GLY A 235 11.96 -4.56 7.01
CA GLY A 235 12.35 -5.01 8.33
C GLY A 235 11.18 -5.16 9.28
N PHE A 236 11.50 -5.31 10.56
CA PHE A 236 10.56 -5.38 11.66
C PHE A 236 11.00 -4.42 12.76
N LEU A 237 10.09 -4.08 13.68
CA LEU A 237 10.39 -3.18 14.79
C LEU A 237 11.41 -3.82 15.74
N GLY A 238 12.47 -3.09 16.08
CA GLY A 238 13.43 -3.49 17.10
C GLY A 238 12.95 -3.06 18.49
N GLU A 239 13.26 -3.86 19.51
CA GLU A 239 13.04 -3.51 20.91
C GLU A 239 14.02 -2.43 21.37
N ASP A 240 13.53 -1.53 22.19
CA ASP A 240 14.31 -0.48 22.86
C ASP A 240 13.91 -0.44 24.35
N ILE A 241 14.78 -0.95 25.20
CA ILE A 241 14.66 -0.88 26.63
C ILE A 241 15.67 0.17 27.11
N ALA A 242 15.18 1.36 27.42
CA ALA A 242 15.98 2.53 27.67
C ALA A 242 15.69 3.19 29.04
N PRO A 243 16.64 3.98 29.59
CA PRO A 243 16.40 4.77 30.79
C PRO A 243 15.26 5.76 30.60
N ALA A 244 14.26 5.71 31.50
CA ALA A 244 13.12 6.64 31.56
C ALA A 244 13.04 7.29 32.95
N GLY A 245 12.73 8.60 32.97
CA GLY A 245 12.67 9.32 34.27
C GLY A 245 13.94 9.22 35.08
N LYS A 246 13.86 9.32 36.41
CA LYS A 246 15.04 9.32 37.31
C LYS A 246 15.61 7.93 37.60
N ALA A 247 14.77 6.90 37.66
CA ALA A 247 15.17 5.54 38.03
C ALA A 247 14.28 4.47 37.39
N GLN A 248 13.67 4.79 36.28
CA GLN A 248 12.78 3.89 35.52
C GLN A 248 13.37 3.50 34.19
N ILE A 249 12.91 2.40 33.66
CA ILE A 249 13.15 1.98 32.29
C ILE A 249 11.84 2.04 31.50
N SER A 250 11.91 2.38 30.24
CA SER A 250 10.84 2.21 29.26
C SER A 250 11.13 1.00 28.41
N ASP A 251 10.10 0.22 28.11
CA ASP A 251 10.13 -0.89 27.18
C ASP A 251 9.22 -0.53 26.00
N SER A 252 9.80 -0.48 24.82
CA SER A 252 9.11 -0.13 23.59
C SER A 252 9.71 -0.86 22.39
N ALA A 253 8.93 -1.02 21.33
CA ALA A 253 9.46 -1.43 20.04
C ALA A 253 9.09 -0.36 19.01
N PHE A 254 10.10 0.12 18.28
CA PHE A 254 9.90 1.11 17.24
C PHE A 254 10.96 1.01 16.13
N ALA A 255 10.66 1.63 14.99
CA ALA A 255 11.63 1.95 13.96
C ALA A 255 11.59 3.45 13.68
N HIS A 256 12.76 4.04 13.52
CA HIS A 256 12.97 5.42 13.13
C HIS A 256 13.13 5.49 11.62
N ILE A 257 12.38 6.39 10.97
CA ILE A 257 12.40 6.56 9.52
C ILE A 257 12.69 8.03 9.19
N GLU A 258 13.68 8.27 8.36
CA GLU A 258 14.03 9.58 7.83
C GLU A 258 14.13 9.59 6.31
N VAL A 259 13.91 10.76 5.71
CA VAL A 259 14.27 11.03 4.32
C VAL A 259 15.31 12.14 4.29
N LEU A 260 16.45 11.85 3.66
CA LEU A 260 17.63 12.68 3.60
C LEU A 260 17.96 13.02 2.14
N CYS A 261 18.53 14.21 1.91
CA CYS A 261 18.99 14.58 0.58
C CYS A 261 20.28 15.41 0.68
N VAL A 262 21.27 15.05 -0.13
CA VAL A 262 22.54 15.80 -0.25
C VAL A 262 22.56 16.73 -1.46
N ASP A 263 21.53 16.65 -2.33
CA ASP A 263 21.49 17.40 -3.58
C ASP A 263 21.30 18.90 -3.30
N SER A 264 22.25 19.69 -3.75
CA SER A 264 22.21 21.15 -3.61
C SER A 264 21.07 21.80 -4.38
N ARG A 265 20.47 21.08 -5.34
CA ARG A 265 19.33 21.57 -6.15
C ARG A 265 18.01 21.55 -5.41
N MET A 266 17.93 21.05 -4.17
CA MET A 266 16.70 20.97 -3.40
C MET A 266 15.86 22.26 -3.44
N PRO A 267 16.41 23.48 -3.18
CA PRO A 267 15.60 24.69 -3.24
C PRO A 267 15.02 24.98 -4.62
N ALA A 268 15.79 24.72 -5.69
CA ALA A 268 15.33 24.89 -7.07
C ALA A 268 14.29 23.81 -7.45
N PHE A 269 14.47 22.58 -6.99
CA PHE A 269 13.53 21.48 -7.22
C PHE A 269 12.12 21.81 -6.70
N LEU A 270 12.01 22.50 -5.57
CA LEU A 270 10.72 22.91 -5.00
C LEU A 270 9.95 23.92 -5.87
N ASP A 271 10.64 24.60 -6.78
CA ASP A 271 10.06 25.58 -7.72
C ASP A 271 9.65 24.97 -9.07
N ASN A 272 9.71 23.64 -9.20
CA ASN A 272 9.39 22.95 -10.46
C ASN A 272 10.20 23.48 -11.67
N PRO A 273 11.52 23.34 -11.69
CA PRO A 273 12.41 23.96 -12.68
C PRO A 273 12.13 23.51 -14.12
N GLY A 274 11.49 22.35 -14.31
CA GLY A 274 11.06 21.83 -15.60
C GLY A 274 9.68 22.30 -16.04
N GLY A 275 8.95 23.02 -15.21
CA GLY A 275 7.57 23.43 -15.50
C GLY A 275 6.61 22.25 -15.72
N VAL A 276 6.87 21.11 -15.06
CA VAL A 276 6.10 19.87 -15.21
C VAL A 276 4.68 20.09 -14.72
N LYS A 277 3.70 19.86 -15.61
CA LYS A 277 2.27 19.98 -15.32
C LYS A 277 1.57 18.63 -15.16
N ALA A 278 2.30 17.54 -15.35
CA ALA A 278 1.82 16.20 -15.11
C ALA A 278 1.63 15.95 -13.61
N GLY A 279 0.96 14.85 -13.26
CA GLY A 279 0.75 14.46 -11.88
C GLY A 279 -0.55 15.00 -11.27
N ARG A 280 -0.62 14.92 -9.95
CA ARG A 280 -1.81 15.23 -9.15
C ARG A 280 -2.06 16.73 -9.11
N LYS A 281 -3.32 17.13 -9.13
CA LYS A 281 -3.73 18.53 -8.90
C LYS A 281 -4.15 18.71 -7.45
N TYR A 282 -3.88 19.89 -6.93
CA TYR A 282 -4.25 20.29 -5.58
C TYR A 282 -5.09 21.56 -5.63
N ILE A 283 -5.96 21.77 -4.66
CA ILE A 283 -6.57 23.07 -4.39
C ILE A 283 -5.89 23.68 -3.17
N ARG A 284 -5.49 24.95 -3.27
CA ARG A 284 -5.12 25.79 -2.13
C ARG A 284 -6.28 26.71 -1.83
N VAL A 285 -6.82 26.62 -0.62
CA VAL A 285 -7.99 27.38 -0.20
C VAL A 285 -7.58 28.82 0.16
N HIS A 286 -8.36 29.80 -0.33
CA HIS A 286 -8.13 31.21 0.03
C HIS A 286 -8.51 31.47 1.48
N PRO A 287 -7.84 32.42 2.18
CA PRO A 287 -8.31 32.94 3.45
C PRO A 287 -9.75 33.45 3.33
N ASP A 288 -10.55 33.29 4.36
CA ASP A 288 -11.98 33.68 4.39
C ASP A 288 -12.86 33.02 3.31
N ALA A 289 -12.41 31.94 2.68
CA ALA A 289 -13.17 31.21 1.67
C ALA A 289 -14.57 30.83 2.18
N VAL A 290 -15.59 31.25 1.47
CA VAL A 290 -16.98 30.99 1.85
C VAL A 290 -17.33 29.52 1.69
N LEU A 291 -17.99 28.95 2.67
CA LEU A 291 -18.46 27.57 2.65
C LEU A 291 -19.86 27.45 2.06
N TYR A 292 -20.08 26.35 1.35
CA TYR A 292 -21.35 25.99 0.75
C TYR A 292 -21.85 24.65 1.30
N THR A 293 -23.18 24.51 1.39
CA THR A 293 -23.84 23.23 1.58
C THR A 293 -24.36 22.71 0.24
N HIS A 294 -24.51 21.40 0.12
CA HIS A 294 -24.97 20.74 -1.09
C HIS A 294 -26.23 19.90 -0.80
N SER A 295 -27.29 20.11 -1.57
CA SER A 295 -28.52 19.34 -1.52
C SER A 295 -29.06 19.10 -2.93
N GLY A 296 -29.26 17.85 -3.31
CA GLY A 296 -29.63 17.47 -4.66
C GLY A 296 -28.58 17.92 -5.70
N SER A 297 -28.96 18.84 -6.59
CA SER A 297 -28.05 19.44 -7.60
C SER A 297 -27.61 20.87 -7.26
N THR A 298 -28.00 21.40 -6.08
CA THR A 298 -27.85 22.81 -5.73
C THR A 298 -26.80 23.02 -4.65
N PHE A 299 -25.95 24.03 -4.83
CA PHE A 299 -25.02 24.54 -3.83
C PHE A 299 -25.53 25.83 -3.24
N THR A 300 -25.70 25.86 -1.92
CA THR A 300 -26.20 27.04 -1.19
C THR A 300 -25.09 27.65 -0.38
N ARG A 301 -24.85 28.94 -0.56
CA ARG A 301 -23.88 29.71 0.23
C ARG A 301 -24.30 29.75 1.69
N THR A 302 -23.37 29.49 2.60
CA THR A 302 -23.55 29.63 4.05
C THR A 302 -23.06 30.98 4.55
N SER A 303 -23.33 31.29 5.82
CA SER A 303 -22.73 32.42 6.52
C SER A 303 -21.32 32.10 7.07
N SER A 304 -20.87 30.85 6.96
CA SER A 304 -19.58 30.40 7.45
C SER A 304 -18.50 30.51 6.40
N SER A 305 -17.27 30.80 6.85
CA SER A 305 -16.05 30.82 6.03
C SER A 305 -14.92 30.04 6.69
N VAL A 306 -13.90 29.73 5.90
CA VAL A 306 -12.64 29.18 6.41
C VAL A 306 -11.93 30.28 7.21
N SER A 307 -11.37 29.94 8.38
CA SER A 307 -10.60 30.89 9.18
C SER A 307 -9.40 31.44 8.39
N LYS A 308 -9.08 32.73 8.57
CA LYS A 308 -7.96 33.42 7.91
C LYS A 308 -6.61 32.75 8.11
N ASP A 309 -6.45 32.12 9.29
CA ASP A 309 -5.20 31.52 9.71
C ASP A 309 -5.04 30.05 9.30
N MET A 310 -6.08 29.45 8.67
CA MET A 310 -6.00 28.07 8.20
C MET A 310 -5.30 27.99 6.85
N HIS A 311 -4.29 27.15 6.78
CA HIS A 311 -3.59 26.78 5.56
C HIS A 311 -4.09 25.42 5.08
N ILE A 312 -5.00 25.43 4.09
CA ILE A 312 -5.64 24.20 3.60
C ILE A 312 -5.20 23.92 2.18
N ILE A 313 -4.55 22.80 1.98
CA ILE A 313 -4.15 22.27 0.67
C ILE A 313 -4.70 20.83 0.57
N LEU A 314 -5.56 20.61 -0.41
CA LEU A 314 -6.23 19.31 -0.58
C LEU A 314 -6.02 18.78 -2.01
N PRO A 315 -5.76 17.49 -2.18
CA PRO A 315 -5.77 16.88 -3.51
C PRO A 315 -7.15 16.97 -4.15
N VAL A 316 -7.22 17.37 -5.41
CA VAL A 316 -8.49 17.54 -6.15
C VAL A 316 -9.30 16.24 -6.21
N ASP A 317 -8.62 15.10 -6.38
CA ASP A 317 -9.22 13.77 -6.43
C ASP A 317 -9.90 13.36 -5.11
N LYS A 318 -9.47 13.93 -3.98
CA LYS A 318 -10.10 13.73 -2.66
C LYS A 318 -11.25 14.72 -2.37
N CYS A 319 -11.41 15.74 -3.21
CA CYS A 319 -12.40 16.80 -3.02
C CYS A 319 -13.72 16.58 -3.77
N ASN A 320 -13.93 15.41 -4.38
CA ASN A 320 -15.17 15.06 -5.09
C ASN A 320 -15.74 16.23 -5.93
N PRO A 321 -15.01 16.73 -6.95
CA PRO A 321 -15.40 17.95 -7.66
C PRO A 321 -16.74 17.78 -8.37
N LYS A 322 -17.66 18.74 -8.18
CA LYS A 322 -18.97 18.76 -8.84
C LYS A 322 -19.19 20.08 -9.59
N LYS A 323 -19.82 20.01 -10.76
CA LYS A 323 -20.18 21.18 -11.55
C LYS A 323 -21.64 21.56 -11.34
N SER A 324 -21.92 22.83 -11.08
CA SER A 324 -23.27 23.38 -10.98
C SER A 324 -23.23 24.86 -11.36
N GLY A 325 -24.19 25.33 -12.17
CA GLY A 325 -24.29 26.72 -12.58
C GLY A 325 -23.02 27.29 -13.28
N GLY A 326 -22.29 26.44 -14.03
CA GLY A 326 -21.04 26.85 -14.71
C GLY A 326 -19.81 26.93 -13.80
N LYS A 327 -19.95 26.60 -12.50
CA LYS A 327 -18.85 26.61 -11.53
C LYS A 327 -18.56 25.21 -11.03
N THR A 328 -17.29 24.99 -10.62
CA THR A 328 -16.85 23.76 -9.96
C THR A 328 -16.83 23.96 -8.46
N TYR A 329 -17.35 23.00 -7.72
CA TYR A 329 -17.35 22.97 -6.27
C TYR A 329 -16.54 21.77 -5.78
N TYR A 330 -15.75 21.96 -4.72
CA TYR A 330 -14.85 20.99 -4.13
C TYR A 330 -15.28 20.67 -2.70
N GLN A 331 -15.45 19.41 -2.37
CA GLN A 331 -15.83 19.00 -1.03
C GLN A 331 -14.64 19.12 -0.08
N ALA A 332 -14.75 20.00 0.93
CA ALA A 332 -13.71 20.26 1.92
C ALA A 332 -13.97 19.60 3.27
N GLY A 333 -15.11 18.93 3.45
CA GLY A 333 -15.51 18.21 4.66
C GLY A 333 -16.80 17.45 4.42
N GLN A 334 -17.32 16.74 5.44
CA GLN A 334 -18.51 15.91 5.25
C GLN A 334 -19.71 16.67 4.66
N ASN A 335 -19.92 17.91 5.10
CA ASN A 335 -21.09 18.72 4.72
C ASN A 335 -20.74 20.07 4.06
N TYR A 336 -19.44 20.34 3.83
CA TYR A 336 -18.99 21.65 3.36
C TYR A 336 -18.27 21.55 2.03
N TRP A 337 -18.56 22.54 1.17
CA TRP A 337 -18.01 22.67 -0.16
C TRP A 337 -17.41 24.06 -0.37
N LEU A 338 -16.39 24.12 -1.21
CA LEU A 338 -15.73 25.35 -1.66
C LEU A 338 -16.01 25.58 -3.12
N CYS A 339 -16.35 26.82 -3.49
CA CYS A 339 -16.48 27.21 -4.90
C CYS A 339 -15.10 27.41 -5.53
N GLN A 340 -14.96 27.14 -6.82
CA GLN A 340 -13.73 27.40 -7.58
C GLN A 340 -13.20 28.83 -7.44
N ASP A 341 -14.06 29.82 -7.20
CA ASP A 341 -13.67 31.23 -7.02
C ASP A 341 -12.89 31.47 -5.70
N ASN A 342 -12.92 30.52 -4.78
CA ASN A 342 -12.31 30.60 -3.45
C ASN A 342 -11.12 29.65 -3.28
N VAL A 343 -10.60 29.11 -4.37
CA VAL A 343 -9.46 28.18 -4.37
C VAL A 343 -8.55 28.42 -5.58
N ASP A 344 -7.26 28.21 -5.40
CA ASP A 344 -6.31 28.12 -6.51
C ASP A 344 -6.04 26.64 -6.82
N VAL A 345 -6.07 26.26 -8.08
CA VAL A 345 -5.61 24.92 -8.50
C VAL A 345 -4.10 24.97 -8.69
N LYS A 346 -3.39 24.07 -8.04
CA LYS A 346 -1.92 23.96 -8.03
C LYS A 346 -1.47 22.64 -8.62
N GLU A 347 -0.31 22.67 -9.29
CA GLU A 347 0.34 21.50 -9.85
C GLU A 347 1.17 20.78 -8.79
N GLN A 348 1.28 19.44 -8.87
CA GLN A 348 1.99 18.63 -7.89
C GLN A 348 3.43 19.07 -7.66
N TYR A 349 4.19 19.31 -8.71
CA TYR A 349 5.63 19.54 -8.60
C TYR A 349 6.03 20.98 -8.28
N TYR A 350 5.09 21.91 -8.17
CA TYR A 350 5.31 23.22 -7.56
C TYR A 350 5.20 23.11 -6.04
N LEU A 351 6.18 22.44 -5.41
CA LEU A 351 6.13 22.09 -3.98
C LEU A 351 6.04 23.34 -3.08
N LYS A 352 6.67 24.45 -3.44
CA LYS A 352 6.50 25.73 -2.71
C LYS A 352 5.05 26.20 -2.70
N GLU A 353 4.36 26.05 -3.80
CA GLU A 353 2.92 26.39 -3.90
C GLU A 353 2.05 25.45 -3.06
N LEU A 354 2.56 24.24 -2.76
CA LEU A 354 1.97 23.29 -1.84
C LEU A 354 2.45 23.48 -0.40
N GLY A 355 3.14 24.58 -0.08
CA GLY A 355 3.55 24.95 1.27
C GLY A 355 4.89 24.40 1.73
N PHE A 356 5.63 23.68 0.88
CA PHE A 356 6.97 23.24 1.24
C PHE A 356 7.94 24.41 1.32
N THR A 357 8.74 24.44 2.40
CA THR A 357 9.69 25.53 2.66
C THR A 357 11.07 24.95 2.94
N ALA A 358 12.06 25.36 2.13
CA ALA A 358 13.46 24.99 2.36
C ALA A 358 14.11 26.02 3.31
N LEU A 359 14.67 25.53 4.41
CA LEU A 359 15.34 26.33 5.44
C LEU A 359 16.77 25.81 5.60
N VAL A 360 17.74 26.69 5.75
CA VAL A 360 19.15 26.34 6.00
C VAL A 360 19.56 26.81 7.38
N GLU A 361 20.02 25.88 8.21
CA GLU A 361 20.65 26.18 9.50
C GLU A 361 22.16 26.31 9.26
N GLU A 362 22.68 27.55 9.32
CA GLU A 362 24.12 27.81 9.04
C GLU A 362 25.03 27.56 10.24
N SER A 363 24.49 27.57 11.45
CA SER A 363 25.22 27.28 12.68
C SER A 363 24.94 25.86 13.14
N THR A 364 25.97 25.16 13.66
CA THR A 364 25.79 23.87 14.32
C THR A 364 24.82 24.05 15.48
N PRO A 365 23.60 23.50 15.41
CA PRO A 365 22.63 23.68 16.48
C PRO A 365 23.11 22.94 17.72
N ASP A 366 22.76 23.49 18.89
CA ASP A 366 22.96 22.77 20.14
C ASP A 366 22.13 21.49 20.16
N MET A 367 22.77 20.34 19.97
CA MET A 367 22.13 19.04 20.00
C MET A 367 21.49 18.71 21.34
N ALA A 368 21.89 19.37 22.43
CA ALA A 368 21.24 19.27 23.73
C ALA A 368 19.78 19.71 23.64
N ALA A 369 19.48 20.72 22.84
CA ALA A 369 18.10 21.21 22.65
C ALA A 369 17.26 20.23 21.83
N SER A 370 17.85 19.43 20.93
CA SER A 370 17.10 18.45 20.11
C SER A 370 16.75 17.16 20.82
N LEU A 371 17.44 16.80 21.89
CA LEU A 371 17.20 15.57 22.66
C LEU A 371 16.34 15.74 23.89
N LYS A 372 15.95 16.98 24.25
CA LYS A 372 15.07 17.28 25.36
C LYS A 372 13.61 17.40 24.90
N GLU A 373 12.68 16.87 25.71
CA GLU A 373 11.27 17.23 25.60
C GLU A 373 11.13 18.75 25.61
N GLY A 374 10.41 19.32 24.65
CA GLY A 374 10.30 20.77 24.51
C GLY A 374 11.38 21.42 23.63
N TRP A 375 12.06 20.65 22.78
CA TRP A 375 13.06 21.17 21.83
C TRP A 375 12.58 22.38 21.02
N MET A 376 11.30 22.42 20.64
CA MET A 376 10.71 23.59 19.98
C MET A 376 10.77 24.86 20.85
N LYS A 377 10.58 24.74 22.16
CA LYS A 377 10.71 25.84 23.11
C LYS A 377 12.15 26.34 23.17
N SER A 378 13.10 25.40 23.24
CA SER A 378 14.52 25.72 23.29
C SER A 378 15.02 26.32 21.95
N ALA A 379 14.58 25.81 20.82
CA ALA A 379 14.86 26.34 19.51
C ALA A 379 14.33 27.78 19.33
N TYR A 380 13.15 28.07 19.88
CA TYR A 380 12.57 29.42 19.87
C TYR A 380 13.34 30.40 20.74
N GLN A 381 13.68 30.02 21.96
CA GLN A 381 14.50 30.87 22.86
C GLN A 381 15.86 31.17 22.23
N TRP A 382 16.51 30.18 21.66
CA TRP A 382 17.77 30.33 20.94
C TRP A 382 17.60 31.25 19.71
N LEU A 383 16.54 31.08 18.89
CA LEU A 383 16.24 31.93 17.74
C LEU A 383 15.92 33.37 18.15
N ALA A 384 15.17 33.58 19.22
CA ALA A 384 14.87 34.91 19.76
C ALA A 384 16.15 35.65 20.21
N GLU A 385 17.13 34.94 20.75
CA GLU A 385 18.44 35.47 21.13
C GLU A 385 19.34 35.73 19.92
N GLN A 386 19.16 34.97 18.81
CA GLN A 386 19.97 35.06 17.60
C GLN A 386 19.50 36.13 16.59
N VAL A 387 18.29 36.71 16.78
CA VAL A 387 17.77 37.81 15.93
C VAL A 387 18.51 39.11 16.21
N ARG A 388 19.82 39.15 15.85
CA ARG A 388 20.57 40.40 15.80
C ARG A 388 20.57 40.94 14.36
N PRO A 389 20.60 42.28 14.17
CA PRO A 389 20.46 42.92 12.84
C PRO A 389 21.55 42.59 11.82
N GLU A 390 22.64 41.96 12.25
CA GLU A 390 23.88 41.74 11.50
C GLU A 390 23.97 40.40 10.76
N ARG A 391 22.94 39.54 10.87
CA ARG A 391 22.97 38.19 10.24
C ARG A 391 22.26 38.18 8.88
N GLY A 392 22.69 37.22 8.01
CA GLY A 392 22.32 37.12 6.61
C GLY A 392 20.84 36.95 6.28
N ILE A 393 20.46 37.04 5.01
CA ILE A 393 19.07 37.02 4.52
C ILE A 393 18.39 35.68 4.85
N GLN A 394 19.11 34.57 4.78
CA GLN A 394 18.58 33.23 5.04
C GLN A 394 18.24 33.02 6.52
N GLU A 395 19.10 33.46 7.45
CA GLU A 395 18.82 33.42 8.88
C GLU A 395 17.62 34.29 9.26
N ARG A 396 17.43 35.43 8.59
CA ARG A 396 16.25 36.29 8.80
C ARG A 396 14.96 35.65 8.30
N GLN A 397 14.99 34.87 7.24
CA GLN A 397 13.82 34.15 6.74
C GLN A 397 13.44 33.02 7.71
N MET A 398 14.42 32.28 8.22
CA MET A 398 14.24 31.23 9.19
C MET A 398 13.67 31.77 10.52
N SER A 399 14.24 32.85 11.05
CA SER A 399 13.76 33.50 12.24
C SER A 399 12.30 34.01 12.11
N ARG A 400 11.93 34.56 10.95
CA ARG A 400 10.53 34.96 10.68
C ARG A 400 9.59 33.79 10.63
N PHE A 401 10.02 32.69 10.01
CA PHE A 401 9.22 31.48 9.89
C PHE A 401 8.92 30.89 11.28
N TYR A 402 9.95 30.67 12.08
CA TYR A 402 9.79 30.14 13.43
C TYR A 402 9.00 31.10 14.34
N LYS A 403 9.23 32.40 14.24
CA LYS A 403 8.45 33.38 14.97
C LYS A 403 6.96 33.32 14.61
N GLY A 404 6.65 33.28 13.32
CA GLY A 404 5.26 33.14 12.88
C GLY A 404 4.60 31.84 13.33
N MET A 405 5.37 30.76 13.44
CA MET A 405 4.89 29.49 13.94
C MET A 405 4.65 29.53 15.45
N MET A 406 5.54 30.18 16.20
CA MET A 406 5.41 30.40 17.64
C MET A 406 4.23 31.31 17.97
N ASP A 407 4.04 32.41 17.25
CA ASP A 407 2.90 33.32 17.42
C ASP A 407 1.55 32.60 17.21
N LYS A 408 1.52 31.53 16.40
CA LYS A 408 0.37 30.67 16.23
C LYS A 408 0.15 29.70 17.40
N MET A 409 1.22 29.17 17.98
CA MET A 409 1.17 28.17 19.05
C MET A 409 0.96 28.80 20.41
N ASP A 410 1.53 29.99 20.64
CA ASP A 410 1.40 30.76 21.87
C ASP A 410 0.00 31.40 21.94
N THR A 411 -0.96 30.61 22.39
CA THR A 411 -2.39 31.00 22.42
C THR A 411 -2.71 31.97 23.55
N ASP A 412 -1.97 31.93 24.65
CA ASP A 412 -2.12 32.83 25.81
C ASP A 412 -1.24 34.09 25.71
N LYS A 413 -0.40 34.17 24.65
CA LYS A 413 0.57 35.25 24.40
C LYS A 413 1.55 35.48 25.58
N GLY A 414 1.88 34.38 26.25
CA GLY A 414 2.83 34.35 27.35
C GLY A 414 4.29 34.54 26.93
N GLY A 415 4.58 34.47 25.62
CA GLY A 415 5.93 34.54 25.05
C GLY A 415 6.74 33.27 25.29
N GLN A 416 6.15 32.24 25.85
CA GLN A 416 6.73 30.91 26.07
C GLN A 416 5.68 29.84 25.80
N LEU A 417 6.02 28.77 25.07
CA LEU A 417 5.13 27.65 24.86
C LEU A 417 5.06 26.76 26.09
N SER A 418 3.85 26.51 26.55
CA SER A 418 3.55 25.45 27.51
C SER A 418 3.45 24.08 26.79
N GLU A 419 3.63 22.98 27.53
CA GLU A 419 3.42 21.61 27.01
C GLU A 419 2.00 21.42 26.44
N ARG A 420 1.01 22.07 27.07
CA ARG A 420 -0.39 22.03 26.64
C ARG A 420 -0.59 22.73 25.29
N GLU A 421 0.01 23.89 25.08
CA GLU A 421 -0.08 24.63 23.81
C GLU A 421 0.60 23.88 22.69
N LEU A 422 1.77 23.30 22.95
CA LEU A 422 2.46 22.44 22.01
C LEU A 422 1.62 21.21 21.63
N PHE A 423 1.03 20.55 22.64
CA PHE A 423 0.14 19.41 22.40
C PHE A 423 -1.07 19.81 21.55
N VAL A 424 -1.74 20.91 21.90
CA VAL A 424 -2.88 21.46 21.14
C VAL A 424 -2.46 21.78 19.72
N ALA A 425 -1.36 22.48 19.52
CA ALA A 425 -0.87 22.88 18.21
C ALA A 425 -0.59 21.68 17.27
N LEU A 426 -0.07 20.59 17.82
CA LEU A 426 0.26 19.39 17.03
C LEU A 426 -0.93 18.45 16.80
N HIS A 427 -1.94 18.48 17.69
CA HIS A 427 -3.06 17.52 17.63
C HIS A 427 -4.37 18.15 17.15
N HIS A 428 -4.50 19.48 17.16
CA HIS A 428 -5.66 20.17 16.62
C HIS A 428 -5.43 20.61 15.17
N PRO A 429 -6.12 19.97 14.20
CA PRO A 429 -5.92 20.27 12.77
C PRO A 429 -6.19 21.73 12.41
N GLU A 430 -7.08 22.38 13.18
CA GLU A 430 -7.50 23.77 12.97
C GLU A 430 -6.34 24.77 13.08
N MET A 431 -5.31 24.45 13.84
CA MET A 431 -4.13 25.32 13.98
C MET A 431 -3.19 25.25 12.77
N GLY A 432 -3.25 24.21 11.96
CA GLY A 432 -2.42 24.02 10.76
C GLY A 432 -0.92 23.87 11.05
N VAL A 433 -0.49 23.85 12.31
CA VAL A 433 0.92 23.75 12.71
C VAL A 433 1.53 22.44 12.26
N ARG A 434 0.81 21.33 12.48
CA ARG A 434 1.26 20.01 12.03
C ARG A 434 1.51 19.95 10.52
N ASP A 435 0.61 20.55 9.74
CA ASP A 435 0.73 20.60 8.28
C ASP A 435 1.94 21.44 7.83
N ILE A 436 2.16 22.58 8.48
CA ILE A 436 3.33 23.43 8.24
C ILE A 436 4.63 22.69 8.57
N VAL A 437 4.72 22.12 9.78
CA VAL A 437 5.91 21.40 10.26
C VAL A 437 6.24 20.20 9.36
N SER A 438 5.24 19.46 8.91
CA SER A 438 5.44 18.30 8.03
C SER A 438 5.90 18.66 6.60
N ARG A 439 5.81 19.94 6.20
CA ARG A 439 6.30 20.47 4.92
C ARG A 439 7.60 21.26 5.02
N MET A 440 8.19 21.33 6.18
CA MET A 440 9.53 21.90 6.34
C MET A 440 10.59 20.97 5.76
N ILE A 441 11.54 21.53 5.04
CA ILE A 441 12.74 20.86 4.55
C ILE A 441 13.92 21.65 5.09
N VAL A 442 14.64 21.06 6.06
CA VAL A 442 15.68 21.79 6.79
C VAL A 442 17.04 21.19 6.51
N LYS A 443 18.00 22.04 6.15
CA LYS A 443 19.39 21.65 5.94
C LYS A 443 20.22 21.91 7.19
N HIS A 444 20.72 20.84 7.80
CA HIS A 444 21.60 20.92 8.98
C HIS A 444 22.53 19.72 9.04
N GLU A 445 23.54 19.78 9.93
CA GLU A 445 24.39 18.64 10.25
C GLU A 445 23.57 17.54 10.92
N SER A 446 23.72 16.30 10.44
CA SER A 446 22.95 15.17 10.95
C SER A 446 23.52 14.63 12.26
N GLU A 447 22.66 14.15 13.14
CA GLU A 447 23.00 13.44 14.37
C GLU A 447 23.77 12.15 14.14
N TRP A 448 23.59 11.53 12.99
CA TRP A 448 24.20 10.24 12.62
C TRP A 448 25.66 10.32 12.18
N PHE A 449 26.28 11.51 12.22
CA PHE A 449 27.67 11.73 11.85
C PHE A 449 28.56 12.00 13.05
N GLY A 450 29.72 11.34 13.14
CA GLY A 450 30.83 11.68 14.03
C GLY A 450 30.71 11.19 15.47
N GLY A 451 29.64 10.48 15.82
CA GLY A 451 29.49 9.87 17.15
C GLY A 451 29.58 10.83 18.34
N SER A 452 29.81 10.30 19.54
CA SER A 452 29.86 11.06 20.81
C SER A 452 31.05 12.03 20.90
N GLY A 453 32.08 11.81 20.13
CA GLY A 453 33.29 12.67 20.11
C GLY A 453 33.10 13.97 19.33
N HIS A 454 32.02 14.12 18.58
CA HIS A 454 31.79 15.34 17.79
C HIS A 454 31.44 16.53 18.67
N GLN A 455 31.99 17.72 18.35
CA GLN A 455 31.82 18.94 19.15
C GLN A 455 30.34 19.36 19.37
N LYS A 456 29.45 18.99 18.46
CA LYS A 456 28.00 19.27 18.55
C LYS A 456 27.32 18.68 19.81
N TRP A 457 27.94 17.67 20.44
CA TRP A 457 27.42 17.03 21.65
C TRP A 457 27.97 17.62 22.95
N THR A 458 28.90 18.59 22.87
CA THR A 458 29.60 19.14 24.05
C THR A 458 28.61 19.72 25.07
N ALA A 459 27.67 20.57 24.63
CA ALA A 459 26.70 21.16 25.56
C ALA A 459 25.72 20.12 26.12
N PHE A 460 25.31 19.14 25.29
CA PHE A 460 24.48 18.03 25.74
C PHE A 460 25.12 17.25 26.89
N PHE A 461 26.40 16.90 26.77
CA PHE A 461 27.10 16.15 27.82
C PHE A 461 27.38 16.99 29.06
N GLN A 462 27.49 18.33 28.97
CA GLN A 462 27.61 19.21 30.14
C GLN A 462 26.33 19.22 30.96
N ASP A 463 25.16 19.12 30.32
CA ASP A 463 23.85 19.13 30.97
C ASP A 463 23.31 17.73 31.28
N CYS A 464 23.94 16.69 30.76
CA CYS A 464 23.48 15.32 30.93
C CYS A 464 23.72 14.81 32.35
N ASP A 465 22.76 14.06 32.88
CA ASP A 465 22.92 13.33 34.15
C ASP A 465 24.14 12.37 34.05
N THR A 466 25.03 12.49 35.05
CA THR A 466 26.27 11.69 35.06
C THR A 466 26.05 10.19 34.97
N LEU A 467 24.93 9.67 35.49
CA LEU A 467 24.57 8.24 35.39
C LEU A 467 24.21 7.80 33.98
N ARG A 468 23.94 8.74 33.08
CA ARG A 468 23.49 8.48 31.70
C ARG A 468 24.53 8.81 30.64
N ILE A 469 25.56 9.55 31.00
CA ILE A 469 26.58 10.03 30.03
C ILE A 469 27.19 8.86 29.25
N ASP A 470 27.63 7.81 29.95
CA ASP A 470 28.30 6.67 29.30
C ASP A 470 27.34 5.89 28.41
N ILE A 471 26.07 5.75 28.78
CA ILE A 471 25.03 5.13 27.98
C ILE A 471 24.77 5.97 26.73
N ALA A 472 24.63 7.29 26.90
CA ALA A 472 24.40 8.21 25.79
C ALA A 472 25.57 8.24 24.80
N LYS A 473 26.81 8.24 25.30
CA LYS A 473 28.00 8.17 24.45
C LYS A 473 28.04 6.87 23.66
N LYS A 474 27.89 5.74 24.36
CA LYS A 474 27.85 4.43 23.71
C LYS A 474 26.76 4.37 22.64
N TRP A 475 25.55 4.86 22.94
CA TRP A 475 24.45 4.87 22.00
C TRP A 475 24.76 5.70 20.75
N LEU A 476 25.34 6.92 20.92
CA LEU A 476 25.73 7.78 19.80
C LEU A 476 26.83 7.16 18.93
N ASP A 477 27.79 6.49 19.55
CA ASP A 477 28.90 5.82 18.83
C ASP A 477 28.40 4.59 18.08
N ASP A 478 27.54 3.81 18.69
CA ASP A 478 26.93 2.62 18.06
C ASP A 478 25.97 2.98 16.91
N MET A 479 25.24 4.09 17.03
CA MET A 479 24.29 4.56 15.99
C MET A 479 25.01 5.22 14.83
N GLU A 480 26.24 5.69 14.97
CA GLU A 480 26.98 6.38 13.92
C GLU A 480 27.17 5.49 12.68
N TRP A 481 26.83 6.02 11.52
CA TRP A 481 26.99 5.32 10.24
C TRP A 481 27.41 6.24 9.09
N MET A 482 27.12 7.54 9.16
CA MET A 482 27.28 8.47 8.04
C MET A 482 28.73 8.65 7.62
N SER A 483 29.68 8.59 8.55
CA SER A 483 31.10 8.71 8.23
C SER A 483 31.65 7.58 7.34
N ARG A 484 30.86 6.50 7.18
CA ARG A 484 31.22 5.27 6.46
C ARG A 484 30.46 5.06 5.16
N VAL A 485 29.52 5.93 4.83
CA VAL A 485 28.62 5.75 3.70
C VAL A 485 28.62 6.97 2.78
N GLU A 486 29.05 6.79 1.54
CA GLU A 486 28.90 7.84 0.53
C GLU A 486 27.42 8.09 0.18
N PRO A 487 27.01 9.34 -0.02
CA PRO A 487 27.83 10.57 -0.10
C PRO A 487 27.96 11.36 1.22
N PHE A 488 27.70 10.74 2.37
CA PHE A 488 27.61 11.39 3.68
C PHE A 488 28.96 11.52 4.41
N THR A 489 30.01 10.87 3.92
CA THR A 489 31.33 10.78 4.57
C THR A 489 31.97 12.11 4.91
N SER A 490 31.58 13.18 4.22
CA SER A 490 32.11 14.53 4.47
C SER A 490 31.54 15.21 5.72
N GLY A 491 30.50 14.68 6.35
CA GLY A 491 29.80 15.29 7.47
C GLY A 491 29.13 16.64 7.18
N LYS A 492 29.02 17.01 5.90
CA LYS A 492 28.35 18.26 5.52
C LYS A 492 26.86 18.19 5.85
N ALA A 493 26.28 19.36 6.11
CA ALA A 493 24.87 19.51 6.33
C ALA A 493 24.02 18.90 5.18
N VAL A 494 22.99 18.14 5.54
CA VAL A 494 22.08 17.47 4.63
C VAL A 494 20.66 18.00 4.81
N TRP A 495 19.83 17.88 3.79
CA TRP A 495 18.42 18.20 3.86
C TRP A 495 17.67 17.08 4.56
N HIS A 496 16.87 17.43 5.57
CA HIS A 496 15.97 16.55 6.28
C HIS A 496 14.52 16.93 5.94
N MET A 497 13.67 15.95 5.71
CA MET A 497 12.28 16.16 5.35
C MET A 497 11.37 15.10 5.94
N HIS A 498 10.11 15.48 6.16
CA HIS A 498 9.12 14.56 6.70
C HIS A 498 8.82 13.44 5.69
N PRO A 499 9.06 12.15 6.03
CA PRO A 499 9.00 11.06 5.07
C PRO A 499 7.69 10.97 4.32
N VAL A 500 6.56 10.95 5.05
CA VAL A 500 5.24 10.76 4.44
C VAL A 500 4.85 11.93 3.56
N MET A 501 5.01 13.17 4.03
CA MET A 501 4.58 14.34 3.27
C MET A 501 5.43 14.60 2.04
N PHE A 502 6.75 14.42 2.16
CA PHE A 502 7.66 14.59 1.04
C PHE A 502 7.42 13.51 -0.02
N LEU A 503 7.32 12.25 0.38
CA LEU A 503 7.10 11.15 -0.55
C LEU A 503 5.70 11.17 -1.19
N ASP A 504 4.65 11.60 -0.46
CA ASP A 504 3.32 11.79 -1.05
C ASP A 504 3.32 12.91 -2.12
N ALA A 505 4.09 13.96 -1.88
CA ALA A 505 4.17 15.10 -2.81
C ALA A 505 5.10 14.84 -4.01
N THR A 506 6.23 14.13 -3.79
CA THR A 506 7.24 13.86 -4.84
C THR A 506 7.13 12.47 -5.41
N GLY A 507 6.54 11.56 -4.67
CA GLY A 507 6.22 10.25 -5.18
C GLY A 507 5.45 10.48 -6.46
N ALA A 508 6.03 10.10 -7.59
CA ALA A 508 5.24 9.71 -8.71
C ALA A 508 4.39 8.55 -8.16
N LYS A 509 3.24 8.86 -7.58
CA LYS A 509 2.15 7.91 -7.75
C LYS A 509 2.10 7.87 -9.26
N SER A 510 2.62 6.79 -9.82
CA SER A 510 2.44 6.53 -11.21
C SER A 510 0.95 6.71 -11.39
N GLN A 511 0.56 7.79 -12.04
CA GLN A 511 -0.81 7.91 -12.49
C GLN A 511 -0.94 6.66 -13.33
N ILE A 512 -1.60 5.64 -12.78
CA ILE A 512 -1.70 4.37 -13.46
C ILE A 512 -2.19 4.71 -14.85
N CYS A 513 -1.39 4.45 -15.84
CA CYS A 513 -1.72 4.78 -17.22
C CYS A 513 -2.13 3.50 -17.94
N ILE A 514 -3.29 2.93 -17.55
CA ILE A 514 -3.91 1.84 -18.30
C ILE A 514 -4.37 2.43 -19.64
N THR A 515 -3.86 1.89 -20.73
CA THR A 515 -4.21 2.29 -22.08
C THR A 515 -5.25 1.35 -22.70
N VAL A 516 -5.96 1.82 -23.71
CA VAL A 516 -6.88 0.98 -24.50
C VAL A 516 -6.15 -0.24 -25.08
N ASP A 517 -4.89 -0.09 -25.48
CA ASP A 517 -4.10 -1.20 -26.02
C ASP A 517 -3.81 -2.29 -24.98
N MET A 518 -3.61 -1.93 -23.73
CA MET A 518 -3.47 -2.88 -22.61
C MET A 518 -4.78 -3.65 -22.42
N ILE A 519 -5.92 -2.96 -22.46
CA ILE A 519 -7.23 -3.59 -22.34
C ILE A 519 -7.49 -4.54 -23.53
N TYR A 520 -7.10 -4.17 -24.74
CA TYR A 520 -7.18 -5.06 -25.90
C TYR A 520 -6.34 -6.34 -25.75
N LYS A 521 -5.20 -6.29 -25.07
CA LYS A 521 -4.40 -7.48 -24.79
C LYS A 521 -5.06 -8.42 -23.80
N VAL A 522 -5.87 -7.89 -22.88
CA VAL A 522 -6.68 -8.70 -21.95
C VAL A 522 -7.92 -9.29 -22.67
N PHE A 523 -8.60 -8.48 -23.49
CA PHE A 523 -9.85 -8.82 -24.15
C PHE A 523 -9.64 -8.88 -25.67
N GLU A 524 -9.02 -9.94 -26.16
CA GLU A 524 -8.62 -10.08 -27.57
C GLU A 524 -9.78 -9.99 -28.57
N GLY A 525 -11.02 -10.27 -28.15
CA GLY A 525 -12.24 -10.15 -28.98
C GLY A 525 -12.80 -8.74 -29.14
N LEU A 526 -12.20 -7.71 -28.50
CA LEU A 526 -12.74 -6.34 -28.46
C LEU A 526 -12.23 -5.42 -29.57
N ARG A 527 -11.37 -5.86 -30.47
CA ARG A 527 -10.75 -5.02 -31.52
C ARG A 527 -11.79 -4.52 -32.54
N SER A 528 -12.59 -3.56 -32.12
CA SER A 528 -13.55 -2.85 -32.98
C SER A 528 -13.41 -1.35 -32.77
N PRO A 529 -13.32 -0.53 -33.81
CA PRO A 529 -13.29 0.94 -33.69
C PRO A 529 -14.47 1.50 -32.89
N ALA A 530 -15.64 0.89 -33.01
CA ALA A 530 -16.86 1.30 -32.27
C ALA A 530 -16.76 1.13 -30.74
N LYS A 531 -15.81 0.31 -30.26
CA LYS A 531 -15.62 0.10 -28.82
C LYS A 531 -14.45 0.90 -28.24
N LYS A 532 -13.67 1.59 -29.06
CA LYS A 532 -12.50 2.34 -28.61
C LYS A 532 -12.85 3.43 -27.60
N GLU A 533 -13.92 4.16 -27.83
CA GLU A 533 -14.39 5.20 -26.91
C GLU A 533 -14.87 4.61 -25.58
N PHE A 534 -15.62 3.50 -25.62
CA PHE A 534 -16.02 2.77 -24.43
C PHE A 534 -14.81 2.34 -23.59
N LEU A 535 -13.78 1.78 -24.24
CA LEU A 535 -12.58 1.31 -23.56
C LEU A 535 -11.69 2.45 -23.08
N GLN A 536 -11.72 3.61 -23.74
CA GLN A 536 -11.03 4.80 -23.24
C GLN A 536 -11.67 5.28 -21.94
N GLN A 537 -12.99 5.43 -21.91
CA GLN A 537 -13.70 5.81 -20.68
C GLN A 537 -13.53 4.77 -19.56
N PHE A 538 -13.47 3.48 -19.92
CA PHE A 538 -13.16 2.39 -18.99
C PHE A 538 -11.75 2.57 -18.37
N ALA A 539 -10.74 2.83 -19.21
CA ALA A 539 -9.37 3.06 -18.74
C ALA A 539 -9.29 4.33 -17.89
N ASP A 540 -9.89 5.42 -18.34
CA ASP A 540 -9.88 6.72 -17.66
C ASP A 540 -10.55 6.62 -16.27
N GLU A 541 -11.63 5.86 -16.13
CA GLU A 541 -12.30 5.66 -14.86
C GLU A 541 -11.41 4.93 -13.84
N ILE A 542 -10.64 3.93 -14.28
CA ILE A 542 -9.66 3.26 -13.40
C ILE A 542 -8.48 4.18 -13.10
N ASN A 543 -7.87 4.79 -14.13
CA ASN A 543 -6.70 5.64 -13.99
C ASN A 543 -6.96 6.83 -13.02
N ASN A 544 -8.12 7.45 -13.15
CA ASN A 544 -8.50 8.60 -12.32
C ASN A 544 -8.88 8.22 -10.88
N ASN A 545 -9.19 6.95 -10.61
CA ASN A 545 -9.68 6.50 -9.32
C ASN A 545 -8.90 5.31 -8.73
N ALA A 546 -7.72 5.00 -9.24
CA ALA A 546 -6.99 3.79 -8.90
C ALA A 546 -6.77 3.59 -7.40
N GLU A 547 -6.37 4.64 -6.67
CA GLU A 547 -6.21 4.61 -5.22
C GLU A 547 -7.54 4.36 -4.48
N LYS A 548 -8.59 5.08 -4.89
CA LYS A 548 -9.94 4.92 -4.34
C LYS A 548 -10.45 3.50 -4.55
N TYR A 549 -10.14 2.92 -5.70
CA TYR A 549 -10.56 1.57 -6.08
C TYR A 549 -9.63 0.48 -5.56
N LYS A 550 -8.55 0.84 -4.86
CA LYS A 550 -7.51 -0.11 -4.45
C LYS A 550 -6.99 -0.94 -5.62
N LEU A 551 -6.82 -0.26 -6.77
CA LEU A 551 -6.23 -0.76 -8.01
C LEU A 551 -4.93 -0.02 -8.34
N ASP A 552 -4.22 0.40 -7.32
CA ASP A 552 -3.06 1.28 -7.30
C ASP A 552 -1.72 0.54 -7.29
N THR A 553 -1.73 -0.78 -7.44
CA THR A 553 -0.52 -1.61 -7.60
C THR A 553 -0.65 -2.55 -8.79
N LEU A 554 0.47 -2.87 -9.44
CA LEU A 554 0.52 -3.84 -10.55
C LEU A 554 -0.12 -5.19 -10.16
N GLN A 555 0.16 -5.66 -8.94
CA GLN A 555 -0.37 -6.91 -8.42
C GLN A 555 -1.90 -6.89 -8.34
N ARG A 556 -2.48 -5.83 -7.78
CA ARG A 556 -3.94 -5.67 -7.66
C ARG A 556 -4.61 -5.59 -9.03
N ILE A 557 -4.03 -4.84 -9.97
CA ILE A 557 -4.52 -4.72 -11.35
C ILE A 557 -4.52 -6.07 -12.05
N ASN A 558 -3.45 -6.84 -11.95
CA ASN A 558 -3.36 -8.16 -12.57
C ASN A 558 -4.43 -9.11 -12.05
N HIS A 559 -4.67 -9.15 -10.74
CA HIS A 559 -5.72 -9.94 -10.13
C HIS A 559 -7.12 -9.46 -10.51
N PHE A 560 -7.36 -8.15 -10.49
CA PHE A 560 -8.63 -7.55 -10.87
C PHE A 560 -9.00 -7.92 -12.31
N PHE A 561 -8.10 -7.69 -13.26
CA PHE A 561 -8.37 -7.99 -14.67
C PHE A 561 -8.50 -9.49 -14.96
N ALA A 562 -7.82 -10.34 -14.21
CA ALA A 562 -7.98 -11.79 -14.34
C ALA A 562 -9.40 -12.26 -13.98
N GLN A 563 -10.02 -11.65 -12.95
CA GLN A 563 -11.39 -11.94 -12.56
C GLN A 563 -12.38 -11.32 -13.56
N VAL A 564 -12.20 -10.05 -13.86
CA VAL A 564 -13.07 -9.29 -14.78
C VAL A 564 -13.07 -9.93 -16.17
N ARG A 565 -11.95 -10.46 -16.64
CA ARG A 565 -11.83 -11.16 -17.94
C ARG A 565 -12.76 -12.37 -18.04
N GLU A 566 -12.91 -13.13 -16.97
CA GLU A 566 -13.80 -14.30 -16.96
C GLU A 566 -15.28 -13.89 -16.86
N GLU A 567 -15.59 -12.91 -16.00
CA GLU A 567 -16.97 -12.42 -15.83
C GLU A 567 -17.51 -11.71 -17.08
N MET A 568 -16.67 -10.91 -17.72
CA MET A 568 -17.06 -10.13 -18.91
C MET A 568 -17.01 -10.93 -20.21
N GLY A 569 -16.39 -12.12 -20.19
CA GLY A 569 -16.10 -12.88 -21.42
C GLY A 569 -15.14 -12.13 -22.35
N GLY A 570 -14.84 -12.73 -23.52
CA GLY A 570 -13.90 -12.17 -24.50
C GLY A 570 -14.33 -10.86 -25.16
N THR A 571 -15.58 -10.50 -25.08
CA THR A 571 -16.19 -9.37 -25.80
C THR A 571 -16.56 -8.19 -24.90
N ALA A 572 -16.33 -8.29 -23.57
CA ALA A 572 -16.73 -7.30 -22.57
C ALA A 572 -18.16 -6.75 -22.84
N SER A 573 -19.13 -7.66 -22.96
CA SER A 573 -20.51 -7.27 -23.19
C SER A 573 -21.07 -6.60 -21.93
N PRO A 574 -21.68 -5.41 -22.03
CA PRO A 574 -22.26 -4.75 -20.86
C PRO A 574 -23.55 -5.44 -20.36
N VAL A 575 -24.11 -6.34 -21.15
CA VAL A 575 -25.33 -7.10 -20.84
C VAL A 575 -25.10 -8.56 -21.16
N GLU A 576 -25.60 -9.45 -20.33
CA GLU A 576 -25.57 -10.89 -20.62
C GLU A 576 -26.30 -11.23 -21.92
N GLY A 577 -25.75 -12.15 -22.71
CA GLY A 577 -26.37 -12.60 -23.95
C GLY A 577 -27.30 -13.78 -23.69
N LEU A 578 -28.58 -13.61 -23.96
CA LEU A 578 -29.58 -14.68 -23.86
C LEU A 578 -30.07 -15.18 -25.24
N ASN A 579 -29.28 -14.95 -26.30
CA ASN A 579 -29.61 -15.39 -27.66
C ASN A 579 -29.26 -16.87 -27.87
N TYR A 580 -30.06 -17.77 -27.29
CA TYR A 580 -29.83 -19.22 -27.29
C TYR A 580 -30.63 -19.96 -28.36
N SER A 581 -30.14 -21.12 -28.81
CA SER A 581 -30.91 -22.12 -29.50
C SER A 581 -31.92 -22.82 -28.56
N GLU A 582 -32.85 -23.56 -29.11
CA GLU A 582 -33.79 -24.38 -28.31
C GLU A 582 -33.03 -25.35 -27.41
N GLU A 583 -32.03 -26.06 -27.94
CA GLU A 583 -31.17 -26.98 -27.21
C GLU A 583 -30.38 -26.26 -26.15
N GLY A 584 -29.84 -25.07 -26.48
CA GLY A 584 -29.12 -24.23 -25.55
C GLY A 584 -29.97 -23.77 -24.37
N LEU A 585 -31.21 -23.36 -24.60
CA LEU A 585 -32.13 -23.01 -23.54
C LEU A 585 -32.43 -24.19 -22.61
N LYS A 586 -32.68 -25.38 -23.17
CA LYS A 586 -32.93 -26.58 -22.38
C LYS A 586 -31.69 -27.05 -21.62
N ALA A 587 -30.52 -26.93 -22.21
CA ALA A 587 -29.23 -27.31 -21.54
C ALA A 587 -28.92 -26.39 -20.36
N ASN A 588 -29.05 -25.09 -20.51
CA ASN A 588 -28.60 -24.12 -19.53
C ASN A 588 -29.64 -23.77 -18.46
N PHE A 589 -30.95 -23.85 -18.77
CA PHE A 589 -31.98 -23.35 -17.87
C PHE A 589 -33.01 -24.41 -17.48
N LYS A 590 -33.13 -24.67 -16.15
CA LYS A 590 -34.11 -25.63 -15.60
C LYS A 590 -35.54 -25.30 -16.05
N TYR A 591 -35.92 -24.02 -16.15
CA TYR A 591 -37.23 -23.58 -16.59
C TYR A 591 -37.55 -24.19 -17.97
N PHE A 592 -36.68 -23.99 -18.95
CA PHE A 592 -36.89 -24.45 -20.32
C PHE A 592 -36.75 -25.97 -20.51
N ARG A 593 -36.06 -26.68 -19.62
CA ARG A 593 -36.12 -28.14 -19.57
C ARG A 593 -37.56 -28.63 -19.27
N ASN A 594 -38.22 -27.93 -18.37
CA ASN A 594 -39.59 -28.28 -17.96
C ASN A 594 -40.65 -27.69 -18.90
N HIS A 595 -40.32 -26.73 -19.76
CA HIS A 595 -41.21 -26.03 -20.68
C HIS A 595 -40.66 -26.05 -22.12
N PRO A 596 -40.58 -27.24 -22.77
CA PRO A 596 -39.92 -27.36 -24.07
C PRO A 596 -40.59 -26.58 -25.19
N ASN A 597 -41.93 -26.40 -25.14
CA ASN A 597 -42.65 -25.60 -26.12
C ASN A 597 -42.29 -24.12 -26.08
N GLU A 598 -42.06 -23.58 -24.87
CA GLU A 598 -41.58 -22.19 -24.73
C GLU A 598 -40.09 -22.07 -25.13
N ALA A 599 -39.27 -23.09 -24.91
CA ALA A 599 -37.89 -23.10 -25.43
C ALA A 599 -37.90 -22.98 -26.95
N LYS A 600 -38.77 -23.73 -27.63
CA LYS A 600 -38.95 -23.65 -29.08
C LYS A 600 -39.47 -22.30 -29.52
N GLN A 601 -40.39 -21.71 -28.78
CA GLN A 601 -40.99 -20.41 -29.08
C GLN A 601 -39.99 -19.27 -29.02
N TYR A 602 -39.21 -19.16 -27.94
CA TYR A 602 -38.36 -18.00 -27.63
C TYR A 602 -36.92 -18.14 -28.12
N SER A 603 -36.45 -19.35 -28.55
CA SER A 603 -35.12 -19.55 -29.10
C SER A 603 -34.92 -18.85 -30.45
N TYR A 604 -33.66 -18.56 -30.80
CA TYR A 604 -33.32 -18.09 -32.12
C TYR A 604 -33.66 -19.14 -33.21
N LYS A 605 -33.95 -18.67 -34.42
CA LYS A 605 -34.20 -19.56 -35.59
C LYS A 605 -33.01 -19.45 -36.55
N LYS A 606 -32.68 -20.60 -37.17
CA LYS A 606 -31.68 -20.69 -38.22
C LYS A 606 -32.29 -21.21 -39.53
N PHE A 607 -31.86 -20.66 -40.63
CA PHE A 607 -32.13 -21.18 -41.97
C PHE A 607 -30.84 -21.18 -42.79
N GLY A 608 -30.48 -22.27 -43.41
CA GLY A 608 -29.22 -22.39 -44.17
C GLY A 608 -27.98 -22.16 -43.32
N GLY A 609 -27.99 -22.54 -42.01
CA GLY A 609 -26.87 -22.34 -41.07
C GLY A 609 -26.73 -20.93 -40.50
N LYS A 610 -27.47 -19.93 -41.00
CA LYS A 610 -27.43 -18.54 -40.54
C LYS A 610 -28.64 -18.28 -39.61
N ILE A 611 -28.42 -17.46 -38.55
CA ILE A 611 -29.54 -17.01 -37.70
C ILE A 611 -30.42 -16.04 -38.48
N THR A 612 -31.68 -16.41 -38.66
CA THR A 612 -32.68 -15.60 -39.38
C THR A 612 -33.54 -14.80 -38.43
N THR A 613 -33.77 -15.29 -37.22
CA THR A 613 -34.52 -14.60 -36.15
C THR A 613 -33.75 -14.75 -34.84
N ARG A 614 -33.52 -13.66 -34.13
CA ARG A 614 -32.92 -13.70 -32.81
C ARG A 614 -33.87 -14.30 -31.79
N ALA A 615 -33.33 -14.81 -30.68
CA ALA A 615 -34.11 -15.24 -29.55
C ALA A 615 -34.85 -14.05 -28.92
N ASP A 616 -36.02 -14.32 -28.33
CA ASP A 616 -36.71 -13.32 -27.48
C ASP A 616 -36.03 -13.28 -26.10
N GLU A 617 -34.95 -12.51 -26.03
CA GLU A 617 -34.09 -12.40 -24.84
C GLU A 617 -34.88 -11.84 -23.64
N THR A 618 -35.89 -10.96 -23.86
CA THR A 618 -36.75 -10.43 -22.81
C THR A 618 -37.67 -11.52 -22.24
N ALA A 619 -38.33 -12.29 -23.09
CA ALA A 619 -39.18 -13.39 -22.64
C ALA A 619 -38.38 -14.48 -21.93
N ILE A 620 -37.15 -14.77 -22.41
CA ILE A 620 -36.26 -15.72 -21.79
C ILE A 620 -35.83 -15.23 -20.38
N ALA A 621 -35.35 -14.00 -20.24
CA ALA A 621 -34.95 -13.43 -18.97
C ALA A 621 -36.08 -13.44 -17.94
N ASN A 622 -37.27 -13.00 -18.34
CA ASN A 622 -38.45 -12.96 -17.46
C ASN A 622 -38.89 -14.35 -16.94
N ARG A 623 -38.55 -15.42 -17.65
CA ARG A 623 -38.82 -16.79 -17.20
C ARG A 623 -37.70 -17.38 -16.37
N VAL A 624 -36.50 -17.17 -16.77
CA VAL A 624 -35.31 -17.72 -16.11
C VAL A 624 -35.14 -17.13 -14.71
N TYR A 625 -35.41 -15.83 -14.57
CA TYR A 625 -35.17 -15.07 -13.33
C TYR A 625 -36.44 -14.77 -12.52
N ALA A 626 -37.63 -15.23 -12.95
CA ALA A 626 -38.87 -15.05 -12.18
C ALA A 626 -38.77 -15.68 -10.78
N ASN A 627 -39.31 -14.98 -9.78
CA ASN A 627 -39.37 -15.42 -8.38
C ASN A 627 -37.98 -15.80 -7.77
N ARG A 628 -36.90 -15.19 -8.27
CA ARG A 628 -35.53 -15.45 -7.82
C ARG A 628 -34.81 -14.12 -7.59
N LEU A 629 -33.88 -14.10 -6.65
CA LEU A 629 -33.00 -12.93 -6.40
C LEU A 629 -33.78 -11.62 -6.19
N GLY A 630 -34.97 -11.70 -5.53
CA GLY A 630 -35.81 -10.55 -5.28
C GLY A 630 -36.72 -10.12 -6.44
N ASN A 631 -36.60 -10.77 -7.60
CA ASN A 631 -37.51 -10.50 -8.74
C ASN A 631 -38.92 -11.03 -8.46
N GLY A 632 -39.91 -10.33 -8.96
CA GLY A 632 -41.31 -10.78 -9.00
C GLY A 632 -41.54 -11.92 -10.00
N ASN A 633 -42.79 -12.23 -10.25
CA ASN A 633 -43.18 -13.25 -11.22
C ASN A 633 -42.93 -12.83 -12.67
N VAL A 634 -43.19 -13.70 -13.64
CA VAL A 634 -43.00 -13.41 -15.07
C VAL A 634 -43.68 -12.13 -15.54
N ALA A 635 -44.88 -11.84 -15.01
CA ALA A 635 -45.66 -10.65 -15.40
C ALA A 635 -45.06 -9.33 -14.85
N SER A 636 -44.24 -9.38 -13.80
CA SER A 636 -43.55 -8.18 -13.26
C SER A 636 -42.53 -7.57 -14.24
N GLY A 637 -42.00 -8.35 -15.17
CA GLY A 637 -40.93 -7.93 -16.07
C GLY A 637 -39.56 -7.79 -15.38
N ASP A 638 -39.46 -8.10 -14.08
CA ASP A 638 -38.23 -7.93 -13.30
C ASP A 638 -37.08 -8.78 -13.85
N GLY A 639 -37.35 -9.95 -14.40
CA GLY A 639 -36.31 -10.83 -14.96
C GLY A 639 -35.52 -10.16 -16.07
N SER A 640 -36.15 -9.46 -16.99
CA SER A 640 -35.47 -8.71 -18.04
C SER A 640 -34.97 -7.35 -17.56
N ARG A 641 -35.66 -6.73 -16.62
CA ARG A 641 -35.30 -5.45 -16.02
C ARG A 641 -33.97 -5.56 -15.26
N TYR A 642 -33.82 -6.61 -14.46
CA TYR A 642 -32.65 -6.86 -13.61
C TYR A 642 -31.84 -8.06 -14.11
N CYS A 643 -31.73 -8.27 -15.42
CA CYS A 643 -30.85 -9.25 -16.03
C CYS A 643 -29.37 -8.84 -15.83
N GLY A 644 -28.42 -9.73 -16.09
CA GLY A 644 -27.00 -9.51 -15.86
C GLY A 644 -26.46 -8.31 -16.62
N ARG A 645 -25.99 -7.27 -15.90
CA ARG A 645 -25.34 -6.07 -16.46
C ARG A 645 -24.11 -5.68 -15.70
N GLY A 646 -23.25 -4.91 -16.36
CA GLY A 646 -22.03 -4.37 -15.78
C GLY A 646 -20.86 -5.36 -15.78
N GLY A 647 -19.77 -4.94 -15.17
CA GLY A 647 -18.48 -5.67 -15.20
C GLY A 647 -18.45 -6.99 -14.42
N VAL A 648 -19.47 -7.27 -13.60
CA VAL A 648 -19.64 -8.55 -12.86
C VAL A 648 -21.02 -9.18 -13.09
N HIS A 649 -21.72 -8.73 -14.13
CA HIS A 649 -23.07 -9.19 -14.48
C HIS A 649 -24.02 -9.23 -13.25
N LEU A 650 -24.22 -8.07 -12.59
CA LEU A 650 -25.19 -7.93 -11.52
C LEU A 650 -26.55 -8.44 -12.00
N THR A 651 -27.09 -9.48 -11.35
CA THR A 651 -28.31 -10.17 -11.74
C THR A 651 -29.29 -10.23 -10.57
N GLY A 652 -30.54 -9.86 -10.80
CA GLY A 652 -31.60 -9.88 -9.82
C GLY A 652 -31.74 -8.62 -8.98
N LYS A 653 -32.96 -8.28 -8.62
CA LYS A 653 -33.35 -7.01 -7.97
C LYS A 653 -32.57 -6.75 -6.68
N VAL A 654 -32.39 -7.75 -5.81
CA VAL A 654 -31.64 -7.63 -4.55
C VAL A 654 -30.18 -7.22 -4.79
N ASN A 655 -29.53 -7.72 -5.84
CA ASN A 655 -28.14 -7.35 -6.16
C ASN A 655 -28.04 -5.93 -6.70
N TYR A 656 -29.04 -5.48 -7.47
CA TYR A 656 -29.13 -4.07 -7.91
C TYR A 656 -29.38 -3.13 -6.73
N GLU A 657 -30.26 -3.52 -5.78
CA GLU A 657 -30.49 -2.77 -4.54
C GLU A 657 -29.22 -2.67 -3.71
N GLY A 658 -28.52 -3.79 -3.48
CA GLY A 658 -27.26 -3.81 -2.74
C GLY A 658 -26.17 -2.98 -3.40
N PHE A 659 -26.07 -3.02 -4.74
CA PHE A 659 -25.17 -2.13 -5.49
C PHE A 659 -25.57 -0.67 -5.35
N SER A 660 -26.85 -0.34 -5.50
CA SER A 660 -27.38 1.03 -5.41
C SER A 660 -27.09 1.64 -4.02
N ASP A 661 -27.30 0.87 -2.95
CA ASP A 661 -27.06 1.34 -1.58
C ASP A 661 -25.57 1.54 -1.29
N TYR A 662 -24.73 0.59 -1.70
CA TYR A 662 -23.27 0.76 -1.60
C TYR A 662 -22.79 1.94 -2.45
N TYR A 663 -23.33 2.08 -3.66
CA TYR A 663 -22.98 3.15 -4.59
C TYR A 663 -23.21 4.53 -3.99
N LYS A 664 -24.34 4.76 -3.32
CA LYS A 664 -24.63 6.02 -2.62
C LYS A 664 -23.59 6.38 -1.57
N THR A 665 -22.97 5.37 -0.91
CA THR A 665 -21.93 5.60 0.09
C THR A 665 -20.59 5.95 -0.53
N GLN A 666 -20.30 5.45 -1.73
CA GLN A 666 -18.97 5.58 -2.38
C GLN A 666 -18.88 6.72 -3.39
N TRP A 667 -19.93 6.94 -4.18
CA TRP A 667 -19.89 7.90 -5.30
C TRP A 667 -20.86 9.06 -5.16
N ASN A 668 -22.01 8.86 -4.54
CA ASN A 668 -23.01 9.88 -4.18
C ASN A 668 -23.35 10.87 -5.31
N ASP A 669 -23.46 10.40 -6.57
CA ASP A 669 -23.78 11.21 -7.74
C ASP A 669 -25.26 11.15 -8.13
N GLY A 670 -26.11 10.53 -7.30
CA GLY A 670 -27.56 10.54 -7.43
C GLY A 670 -28.14 9.60 -8.49
N VAL A 671 -27.36 8.64 -8.99
CA VAL A 671 -27.79 7.69 -10.03
C VAL A 671 -28.77 6.68 -9.47
N ASP A 672 -29.88 6.49 -10.17
CA ASP A 672 -30.93 5.52 -9.82
C ASP A 672 -30.82 4.26 -10.67
N PHE A 673 -30.19 3.22 -10.11
CA PHE A 673 -30.02 1.91 -10.77
C PHE A 673 -31.24 1.01 -10.65
N ILE A 674 -32.19 1.35 -9.79
CA ILE A 674 -33.42 0.53 -9.59
C ILE A 674 -34.48 0.86 -10.63
N ASN A 675 -34.74 2.14 -10.83
CA ASN A 675 -35.70 2.57 -11.84
C ASN A 675 -35.09 2.60 -13.24
N ASN A 676 -33.79 2.79 -13.38
CA ASN A 676 -33.07 2.79 -14.66
C ASN A 676 -31.82 1.88 -14.64
N PRO A 677 -32.01 0.53 -14.59
CA PRO A 677 -30.86 -0.40 -14.47
C PRO A 677 -29.96 -0.41 -15.70
N SER A 678 -30.42 0.01 -16.87
CA SER A 678 -29.60 0.10 -18.09
C SER A 678 -28.46 1.14 -18.01
N VAL A 679 -28.51 2.07 -17.07
CA VAL A 679 -27.42 3.02 -16.83
C VAL A 679 -26.10 2.30 -16.50
N ILE A 680 -26.14 1.09 -15.92
CA ILE A 680 -24.92 0.28 -15.65
C ILE A 680 -24.16 -0.08 -16.92
N GLU A 681 -24.76 0.00 -18.09
CA GLU A 681 -24.13 -0.28 -19.39
C GLU A 681 -23.18 0.85 -19.83
N ASN A 682 -23.27 2.03 -19.22
CA ASN A 682 -22.31 3.12 -19.43
C ASN A 682 -20.92 2.71 -18.89
N PRO A 683 -19.82 3.01 -19.61
CA PRO A 683 -18.47 2.59 -19.25
C PRO A 683 -18.06 2.88 -17.80
N VAL A 684 -18.42 4.06 -17.29
CA VAL A 684 -18.11 4.48 -15.91
C VAL A 684 -18.80 3.59 -14.89
N TYR A 685 -20.12 3.39 -15.03
CA TYR A 685 -20.88 2.58 -14.08
C TYR A 685 -20.62 1.09 -14.26
N TYR A 686 -20.27 0.70 -15.47
CA TYR A 686 -19.80 -0.65 -15.77
C TYR A 686 -18.53 -1.00 -14.97
N VAL A 687 -17.51 -0.14 -14.97
CA VAL A 687 -16.30 -0.29 -14.14
C VAL A 687 -16.65 -0.29 -12.67
N ARG A 688 -17.49 0.66 -12.23
CA ARG A 688 -17.87 0.81 -10.81
C ARG A 688 -18.63 -0.41 -10.29
N SER A 689 -19.37 -1.12 -11.14
CA SER A 689 -20.02 -2.37 -10.74
C SER A 689 -19.01 -3.51 -10.47
N ALA A 690 -17.91 -3.59 -11.22
CA ALA A 690 -16.83 -4.53 -10.95
C ALA A 690 -16.04 -4.12 -9.70
N VAL A 691 -15.74 -2.83 -9.55
CA VAL A 691 -15.08 -2.25 -8.38
C VAL A 691 -15.89 -2.43 -7.11
N TYR A 692 -17.21 -2.33 -7.18
CA TYR A 692 -18.09 -2.63 -6.06
C TYR A 692 -17.82 -4.00 -5.44
N PHE A 693 -17.71 -5.03 -6.25
CA PHE A 693 -17.42 -6.38 -5.77
C PHE A 693 -16.01 -6.48 -5.20
N TRP A 694 -15.04 -5.86 -5.89
CA TRP A 694 -13.63 -5.81 -5.48
C TRP A 694 -13.44 -5.18 -4.10
N LEU A 695 -14.11 -4.05 -3.84
CA LEU A 695 -14.03 -3.32 -2.58
C LEU A 695 -14.87 -3.98 -1.46
N ARG A 696 -16.11 -4.38 -1.76
CA ARG A 696 -17.01 -4.97 -0.77
C ARG A 696 -16.45 -6.24 -0.16
N GLU A 697 -15.85 -7.10 -0.96
CA GLU A 697 -15.27 -8.37 -0.52
C GLU A 697 -13.80 -8.24 -0.09
N ASN A 698 -13.24 -7.02 -0.05
CA ASN A 698 -11.83 -6.74 0.27
C ASN A 698 -10.84 -7.59 -0.57
N LEU A 699 -11.15 -7.79 -1.86
CA LEU A 699 -10.36 -8.66 -2.73
C LEU A 699 -8.94 -8.12 -2.94
N TYR A 700 -8.73 -6.79 -2.83
CA TYR A 700 -7.42 -6.15 -2.89
C TYR A 700 -6.48 -6.66 -1.79
N SER A 701 -7.00 -6.86 -0.58
CA SER A 701 -6.20 -7.39 0.53
C SER A 701 -5.79 -8.86 0.30
N ILE A 702 -6.63 -9.64 -0.38
CA ILE A 702 -6.27 -11.00 -0.81
C ILE A 702 -5.23 -10.94 -1.92
N ALA A 703 -5.41 -10.02 -2.88
CA ALA A 703 -4.46 -9.80 -3.96
C ALA A 703 -3.07 -9.44 -3.44
N ASP A 704 -2.96 -8.58 -2.41
CA ASP A 704 -1.70 -8.17 -1.79
C ASP A 704 -0.88 -9.34 -1.20
N ALA A 705 -1.50 -10.49 -1.00
CA ALA A 705 -0.81 -11.67 -0.47
C ALA A 705 0.10 -12.38 -1.51
N GLY A 706 0.12 -11.97 -2.77
CA GLY A 706 1.08 -12.48 -3.77
C GLY A 706 0.50 -12.73 -5.17
N ASN A 707 1.39 -13.07 -6.09
CA ASN A 707 1.11 -13.29 -7.52
C ASN A 707 1.04 -14.78 -7.87
N THR A 708 0.27 -15.56 -7.14
CA THR A 708 0.18 -17.01 -7.33
C THR A 708 -1.22 -17.46 -7.73
N GLY A 709 -1.33 -18.62 -8.40
CA GLY A 709 -2.61 -19.24 -8.72
C GLY A 709 -3.49 -19.50 -7.49
N VAL A 710 -2.87 -19.69 -6.33
CA VAL A 710 -3.57 -19.84 -5.05
C VAL A 710 -4.31 -18.57 -4.65
N ILE A 711 -3.68 -17.42 -4.84
CA ILE A 711 -4.31 -16.12 -4.56
C ILE A 711 -5.44 -15.86 -5.56
N VAL A 712 -5.24 -16.19 -6.83
CA VAL A 712 -6.32 -16.14 -7.83
C VAL A 712 -7.51 -16.98 -7.39
N ASP A 713 -7.27 -18.20 -6.90
CA ASP A 713 -8.33 -19.09 -6.42
C ASP A 713 -9.04 -18.55 -5.18
N LYS A 714 -8.32 -17.96 -4.23
CA LYS A 714 -8.92 -17.30 -3.07
C LYS A 714 -9.87 -16.18 -3.47
N ILE A 715 -9.44 -15.35 -4.42
CA ILE A 715 -10.27 -14.28 -4.98
C ILE A 715 -11.47 -14.89 -5.71
N THR A 716 -11.24 -15.91 -6.55
CA THR A 716 -12.30 -16.62 -7.27
C THR A 716 -13.35 -17.20 -6.32
N ALA A 717 -12.95 -17.81 -5.21
CA ALA A 717 -13.87 -18.36 -4.23
C ALA A 717 -14.77 -17.29 -3.58
N LYS A 718 -14.29 -16.06 -3.44
CA LYS A 718 -15.08 -14.92 -2.98
C LYS A 718 -16.04 -14.40 -4.06
N VAL A 719 -15.59 -14.38 -5.31
CA VAL A 719 -16.41 -13.93 -6.45
C VAL A 719 -17.50 -14.95 -6.75
N ASN A 720 -17.16 -16.24 -6.87
CA ASN A 720 -18.09 -17.33 -7.14
C ASN A 720 -17.53 -18.65 -6.67
N LEU A 721 -17.88 -19.06 -5.46
CA LEU A 721 -17.36 -20.28 -4.80
C LEU A 721 -17.63 -21.57 -5.60
N HIS A 722 -18.75 -21.65 -6.26
CA HIS A 722 -19.22 -22.86 -6.95
C HIS A 722 -18.98 -22.84 -8.46
N THR A 723 -18.14 -21.93 -8.94
CA THR A 723 -17.78 -21.86 -10.37
C THR A 723 -16.86 -23.01 -10.77
N ASP A 724 -16.93 -23.45 -12.01
CA ASP A 724 -15.97 -24.36 -12.64
C ASP A 724 -14.81 -23.60 -13.33
N SER A 725 -14.80 -22.27 -13.26
CA SER A 725 -13.86 -21.42 -13.98
C SER A 725 -12.52 -21.15 -13.27
N TYR A 726 -12.21 -21.79 -12.15
CA TYR A 726 -10.96 -21.59 -11.41
C TYR A 726 -9.71 -21.70 -12.30
N ALA A 727 -9.65 -22.76 -13.11
CA ALA A 727 -8.50 -22.97 -14.03
C ALA A 727 -8.40 -21.88 -15.09
N LYS A 728 -9.54 -21.38 -15.61
CA LYS A 728 -9.56 -20.29 -16.59
C LYS A 728 -9.08 -18.99 -15.99
N ARG A 729 -9.51 -18.65 -14.77
CA ARG A 729 -9.09 -17.42 -14.08
C ARG A 729 -7.61 -17.43 -13.76
N ARG A 730 -7.05 -18.58 -13.34
CA ARG A 730 -5.60 -18.75 -13.19
C ARG A 730 -4.88 -18.52 -14.52
N LYS A 731 -5.39 -19.11 -15.61
CA LYS A 731 -4.80 -18.90 -16.93
C LYS A 731 -4.85 -17.43 -17.37
N HIS A 732 -5.95 -16.73 -17.15
CA HIS A 732 -6.04 -15.29 -17.42
C HIS A 732 -5.00 -14.50 -16.65
N PHE A 733 -4.82 -14.82 -15.36
CA PHE A 733 -3.81 -14.20 -14.53
C PHE A 733 -2.39 -14.47 -15.05
N GLU A 734 -2.08 -15.73 -15.35
CA GLU A 734 -0.78 -16.14 -15.94
C GLU A 734 -0.52 -15.44 -17.29
N ASP A 735 -1.52 -15.38 -18.15
CA ASP A 735 -1.40 -14.69 -19.44
C ASP A 735 -1.12 -13.19 -19.27
N ILE A 736 -1.79 -12.52 -18.31
CA ILE A 736 -1.57 -11.10 -18.01
C ILE A 736 -0.14 -10.89 -17.49
N MET A 737 0.33 -11.73 -16.58
CA MET A 737 1.67 -11.64 -16.00
C MET A 737 2.76 -11.95 -17.03
N ASN A 738 2.64 -13.06 -17.76
CA ASN A 738 3.65 -13.49 -18.73
C ASN A 738 3.78 -12.54 -19.93
N LYS A 739 2.67 -11.95 -20.36
CA LYS A 739 2.66 -10.93 -21.42
C LYS A 739 3.03 -9.54 -20.92
N LYS A 740 3.26 -9.38 -19.61
CA LYS A 740 3.61 -8.09 -18.95
C LYS A 740 2.67 -6.95 -19.33
N ILE A 741 1.35 -7.25 -19.36
CA ILE A 741 0.35 -6.37 -20.02
C ILE A 741 0.31 -5.00 -19.34
N PHE A 742 0.39 -4.94 -18.01
CA PHE A 742 0.22 -3.72 -17.24
C PHE A 742 1.53 -3.17 -16.64
N GLU A 743 2.71 -3.78 -16.87
CA GLU A 743 3.97 -3.25 -16.33
C GLU A 743 4.22 -1.79 -16.74
N ALA A 744 3.98 -1.45 -18.00
CA ALA A 744 4.14 -0.08 -18.49
C ALA A 744 3.08 0.91 -17.97
N ALA A 745 2.01 0.44 -17.32
CA ALA A 745 1.04 1.33 -16.68
C ALA A 745 1.54 1.90 -15.35
N PHE A 746 2.61 1.35 -14.81
CA PHE A 746 3.22 1.74 -13.52
C PHE A 746 4.64 2.29 -13.68
N GLN A 747 5.09 2.56 -14.90
CA GLN A 747 6.43 3.11 -15.21
C GLN A 747 6.44 4.65 -15.23
#